data_69d49f8be2dae14822e286de21d803da
#
_entry.id   69d49f8be2dae14822e286de21d803da
#
_cell.length_a   1.000
_cell.length_b   1.000
_cell.length_c   1.000
_cell.angle_alpha   90.00
_cell.angle_beta   90.00
_cell.angle_gamma   90.00
#
_symmetry.space_group_name_H-M   'P 1'
#
loop_
_entity.id
_entity.type
_entity.pdbx_description
1 polymer ?
#
loop_
_entity_poly.entity_id
_entity_poly.type
_entity_poly.pdbx_seq_one_letter_code
_entity_poly.pdbx_strand_id
1 'polypeptide(L)'
;MGDMESFNLPYGELLQHLTTSEKISLLSGNYPSPRSITRTPLINQCRYFLGSDFWHTQGIPRLSIPKLRMSDGPNGVRGTRFFNSVPAACLPCGTGLAATWSHDMMREAGDLIARGCHAKSAHVWLGPTTNTQSGSLASALICNVQKNGIACSLKHFVANDMEHERTLVDCRISPRALREIYLLPFQIAIRDADPWAIMTAYNKVNGQHMSEHQEILQQILRNEWGYQGCIMSDWFGTYSTAAAINNGLDLEMPGPTEQRGKQVATALGVGKISSSTIDARAASVLKLADRVRASRILESGPESCPDTNQDRSVLRRLATESVVLLKNDGHILPFRVDKKAKQTVVIGPNSQKSFFCGGGSASLRPTRVVSILEGLQGQVEQPLEHAEACQIYNQLPVLGDIVTAPDGTRGQFLMKFYTSPPTMRLNNSEITGAREAIDVLRLDDSNVVLYDYSNPAAPDNVVYATITADLVVENTDMYAFSLTVAGTATLYLDDDLIVDNSHDQKRGTSFFGSGSDERINHVQLVASRVYKLRVEFGSATTSSLTKAGAPVFGAGGVRIGCARYSDESRELDRVVELAKAADQVVVCVGLGPEWESEGSDRSLYELPGRQNELISKVTGVNKNVVVIIQSGTPVSGPWDQVPAVMQTWYGGNELGHGIADIVFGRESPSGKLPLSWPRVIEDNPSFLSHTSEAGICYYNEDIFVGYRFYEVTKRKVQWPFGFGLSYASFILGQPSVQIRGSGVEASMLVTVPVRNNSVTTSGKEVIQVYMSCVTPSAVKRPIKELKGFTKLFVPASEMRQATIEIPLKTAVSVWDVTTDSWLMESGTYKLSVGNSSDSALLSTQFQVPVTQHWTGL
;
A
#
# COMPACT_ATOMS: atom_id res chain seq x y z
N MET A 1 -13.64 -6.50 -33.30
CA MET A 1 -12.45 -7.36 -33.45
C MET A 1 -11.39 -6.53 -34.14
N GLY A 2 -10.57 -5.85 -33.36
CA GLY A 2 -9.36 -5.19 -33.80
C GLY A 2 -8.24 -5.94 -33.13
N ASP A 3 -7.70 -6.94 -33.82
CA ASP A 3 -6.52 -7.64 -33.38
C ASP A 3 -5.41 -6.61 -33.18
N MET A 4 -4.61 -6.75 -32.11
CA MET A 4 -3.28 -6.13 -32.02
C MET A 4 -2.40 -6.74 -33.12
N GLU A 5 -2.74 -6.44 -34.38
CA GLU A 5 -1.83 -6.67 -35.49
C GLU A 5 -0.60 -5.81 -35.25
N SER A 6 0.41 -6.50 -34.80
CA SER A 6 1.85 -6.20 -34.81
C SER A 6 2.23 -4.77 -35.20
N PHE A 7 2.87 -4.03 -34.30
CA PHE A 7 3.94 -3.14 -34.70
C PHE A 7 4.87 -3.91 -35.65
N ASN A 8 4.76 -3.71 -36.93
CA ASN A 8 5.63 -4.39 -37.88
C ASN A 8 7.06 -3.84 -37.86
N LEU A 9 7.29 -2.74 -37.07
CA LEU A 9 8.57 -2.07 -37.00
C LEU A 9 9.11 -2.07 -35.57
N PRO A 10 10.43 -2.21 -35.38
CA PRO A 10 11.08 -1.97 -34.07
C PRO A 10 10.78 -0.55 -33.57
N TYR A 11 10.70 -0.36 -32.23
CA TYR A 11 10.36 0.95 -31.65
C TYR A 11 11.29 2.09 -32.10
N GLY A 12 12.56 1.79 -32.40
CA GLY A 12 13.51 2.79 -32.94
C GLY A 12 13.15 3.31 -34.33
N GLU A 13 12.54 2.47 -35.17
CA GLU A 13 12.03 2.86 -36.49
C GLU A 13 10.70 3.62 -36.34
N LEU A 14 9.82 3.19 -35.45
CA LEU A 14 8.56 3.88 -35.14
C LEU A 14 8.79 5.33 -34.76
N LEU A 15 9.83 5.61 -33.99
CA LEU A 15 10.18 6.96 -33.55
C LEU A 15 10.39 7.92 -34.75
N GLN A 16 10.97 7.42 -35.85
CA GLN A 16 11.22 8.22 -37.08
C GLN A 16 9.94 8.55 -37.85
N HIS A 17 8.90 7.70 -37.70
CA HIS A 17 7.60 7.89 -38.37
C HIS A 17 6.64 8.76 -37.55
N LEU A 18 6.95 9.09 -36.30
CA LEU A 18 6.14 9.98 -35.50
C LEU A 18 6.38 11.45 -35.83
N THR A 19 5.30 12.20 -35.97
CA THR A 19 5.36 13.67 -35.98
C THR A 19 5.72 14.21 -34.61
N THR A 20 6.26 15.42 -34.53
CA THR A 20 6.56 16.09 -33.26
C THR A 20 5.33 16.15 -32.34
N SER A 21 4.14 16.42 -32.88
CA SER A 21 2.89 16.45 -32.12
C SER A 21 2.53 15.09 -31.53
N GLU A 22 2.74 14.00 -32.26
CA GLU A 22 2.50 12.64 -31.80
C GLU A 22 3.51 12.22 -30.72
N LYS A 23 4.79 12.59 -30.89
CA LYS A 23 5.82 12.39 -29.85
C LYS A 23 5.45 13.09 -28.55
N ILE A 24 5.04 14.37 -28.64
CA ILE A 24 4.57 15.12 -27.47
C ILE A 24 3.35 14.46 -26.82
N SER A 25 2.41 13.93 -27.59
CA SER A 25 1.22 13.28 -27.03
C SER A 25 1.54 11.97 -26.33
N LEU A 26 2.56 11.22 -26.76
CA LEU A 26 3.03 10.00 -26.05
C LEU A 26 3.58 10.29 -24.64
N LEU A 27 3.99 11.52 -24.33
CA LEU A 27 4.55 11.89 -23.02
C LEU A 27 3.50 12.14 -21.94
N SER A 28 2.23 11.85 -22.23
CA SER A 28 1.11 12.12 -21.34
C SER A 28 0.12 10.97 -21.26
N GLY A 29 -0.66 10.97 -20.18
CA GLY A 29 -1.91 10.24 -20.12
C GLY A 29 -2.85 10.69 -21.24
N ASN A 30 -3.85 9.87 -21.54
CA ASN A 30 -4.71 10.05 -22.71
C ASN A 30 -5.41 11.41 -22.73
N TYR A 31 -5.29 12.12 -23.86
CA TYR A 31 -5.92 13.41 -24.12
C TYR A 31 -6.62 13.37 -25.50
N PRO A 32 -7.89 13.80 -25.62
CA PRO A 32 -8.58 13.86 -26.91
C PRO A 32 -7.85 14.82 -27.86
N SER A 33 -7.48 14.34 -29.05
CA SER A 33 -6.82 15.18 -30.06
C SER A 33 -7.74 16.33 -30.48
N PRO A 34 -7.24 17.59 -30.56
CA PRO A 34 -8.02 18.72 -31.04
C PRO A 34 -8.61 18.53 -32.48
N ARG A 35 -8.03 17.61 -33.27
CA ARG A 35 -8.56 17.32 -34.63
C ARG A 35 -9.84 16.48 -34.63
N SER A 36 -10.17 15.79 -33.51
CA SER A 36 -11.43 15.08 -33.36
C SER A 36 -12.60 16.02 -33.05
N ILE A 37 -12.31 17.26 -32.64
CA ILE A 37 -13.30 18.26 -32.23
C ILE A 37 -13.95 18.96 -33.42
N THR A 38 -13.34 18.98 -34.61
CA THR A 38 -13.74 19.87 -35.69
C THR A 38 -14.78 19.35 -36.70
N ARG A 39 -15.26 18.12 -36.56
CA ARG A 39 -16.21 17.53 -37.54
C ARG A 39 -17.40 16.73 -37.01
N THR A 40 -17.70 16.77 -35.72
CA THR A 40 -18.85 16.06 -35.17
C THR A 40 -19.89 17.04 -34.61
N PRO A 41 -21.21 16.80 -34.83
CA PRO A 41 -22.23 17.62 -34.20
C PRO A 41 -22.04 17.68 -32.67
N LEU A 42 -22.40 18.80 -32.05
CA LEU A 42 -22.18 19.08 -30.60
C LEU A 42 -22.54 17.92 -29.66
N ILE A 43 -23.54 17.13 -30.03
CA ILE A 43 -23.99 15.96 -29.24
C ILE A 43 -22.96 14.82 -29.22
N ASN A 44 -22.13 14.68 -30.27
CA ASN A 44 -21.07 13.67 -30.29
C ASN A 44 -19.72 14.20 -29.83
N GLN A 45 -19.49 15.51 -29.76
CA GLN A 45 -18.26 16.10 -29.22
C GLN A 45 -18.13 15.83 -27.70
N CYS A 46 -19.25 15.83 -26.98
CA CYS A 46 -19.27 15.52 -25.54
C CYS A 46 -18.81 14.09 -25.20
N ARG A 47 -18.94 13.12 -26.11
CA ARG A 47 -18.46 11.75 -25.89
C ARG A 47 -16.93 11.61 -25.81
N TYR A 48 -16.17 12.58 -26.35
CA TYR A 48 -14.70 12.57 -26.33
C TYR A 48 -14.08 13.27 -25.11
N PHE A 49 -14.87 14.02 -24.35
CA PHE A 49 -14.48 14.58 -23.04
C PHE A 49 -14.73 13.63 -21.87
N LEU A 50 -15.25 12.44 -22.17
CA LEU A 50 -15.50 11.43 -21.16
C LEU A 50 -14.18 10.83 -20.70
N GLY A 51 -13.74 11.26 -19.55
CA GLY A 51 -12.61 10.79 -18.77
C GLY A 51 -12.51 9.29 -18.62
N SER A 52 -12.36 8.57 -19.71
CA SER A 52 -11.98 7.17 -19.67
C SER A 52 -10.48 6.99 -19.38
N ASP A 53 -9.73 8.07 -19.06
CA ASP A 53 -8.30 8.04 -19.24
C ASP A 53 -7.46 8.49 -18.06
N PHE A 54 -8.02 8.42 -16.87
CA PHE A 54 -7.27 8.49 -15.62
C PHE A 54 -6.21 7.37 -15.51
N TRP A 55 -6.40 6.28 -16.28
CA TRP A 55 -5.61 5.05 -16.22
C TRP A 55 -4.93 4.65 -17.53
N HIS A 56 -5.03 5.43 -18.59
CA HIS A 56 -4.46 5.07 -19.89
C HIS A 56 -3.42 6.09 -20.36
N THR A 57 -2.38 5.58 -21.04
CA THR A 57 -1.49 6.44 -21.82
C THR A 57 -2.15 6.87 -23.13
N GLN A 58 -1.57 7.85 -23.82
CA GLN A 58 -1.97 8.21 -25.17
C GLN A 58 -1.50 7.14 -26.17
N GLY A 59 -2.39 6.68 -27.04
CA GLY A 59 -2.07 5.85 -28.19
C GLY A 59 -1.92 6.66 -29.48
N ILE A 60 -1.29 6.06 -30.50
CA ILE A 60 -1.17 6.63 -31.86
C ILE A 60 -1.75 5.63 -32.87
N PRO A 61 -3.07 5.66 -33.14
CA PRO A 61 -3.74 4.64 -33.95
C PRO A 61 -3.18 4.52 -35.37
N ARG A 62 -2.71 5.62 -35.95
CA ARG A 62 -2.09 5.63 -37.28
C ARG A 62 -0.89 4.70 -37.41
N LEU A 63 -0.16 4.51 -36.34
CA LEU A 63 1.02 3.65 -36.26
C LEU A 63 0.76 2.39 -35.44
N SER A 64 -0.49 2.10 -35.13
CA SER A 64 -0.89 0.97 -34.27
C SER A 64 -0.22 0.98 -32.89
N ILE A 65 0.15 2.15 -32.36
CA ILE A 65 0.67 2.29 -30.99
C ILE A 65 -0.51 2.30 -30.03
N PRO A 66 -0.66 1.27 -29.16
CA PRO A 66 -1.82 1.15 -28.29
C PRO A 66 -1.78 2.14 -27.12
N LYS A 67 -2.93 2.37 -26.52
CA LYS A 67 -3.02 2.93 -25.18
C LYS A 67 -2.65 1.85 -24.18
N LEU A 68 -1.80 2.18 -23.23
CA LEU A 68 -1.46 1.26 -22.15
C LEU A 68 -2.39 1.52 -20.96
N ARG A 69 -3.15 0.51 -20.57
CA ARG A 69 -3.95 0.55 -19.35
C ARG A 69 -3.05 0.28 -18.14
N MET A 70 -3.14 1.17 -17.15
CA MET A 70 -2.49 1.02 -15.86
C MET A 70 -3.51 0.62 -14.81
N SER A 71 -3.08 -0.11 -13.81
CA SER A 71 -3.90 -0.40 -12.63
C SER A 71 -3.09 -0.21 -11.38
N ASP A 72 -3.66 0.53 -10.44
CA ASP A 72 -3.12 0.64 -9.10
C ASP A 72 -3.48 -0.58 -8.24
N GLY A 73 -2.92 -0.60 -7.05
CA GLY A 73 -3.16 -1.59 -6.02
C GLY A 73 -1.93 -2.45 -5.73
N PRO A 74 -0.98 -1.98 -4.87
CA PRO A 74 0.16 -2.76 -4.42
C PRO A 74 -0.27 -4.04 -3.68
N ASN A 75 -1.48 -4.07 -3.13
CA ASN A 75 -2.05 -5.24 -2.47
C ASN A 75 -2.90 -6.13 -3.40
N GLY A 76 -2.99 -5.79 -4.69
CA GLY A 76 -3.81 -6.50 -5.68
C GLY A 76 -4.22 -5.57 -6.81
N VAL A 77 -4.61 -6.11 -7.95
CA VAL A 77 -4.91 -5.34 -9.16
C VAL A 77 -6.34 -4.80 -9.09
N ARG A 78 -6.51 -3.53 -8.67
CA ARG A 78 -7.84 -2.91 -8.47
C ARG A 78 -8.65 -2.81 -9.75
N GLY A 79 -8.03 -2.50 -10.88
CA GLY A 79 -8.68 -2.09 -12.12
C GLY A 79 -8.75 -0.57 -12.24
N THR A 80 -9.66 -0.09 -13.09
CA THR A 80 -9.73 1.32 -13.54
C THR A 80 -10.80 2.16 -12.82
N ARG A 81 -11.29 1.72 -11.65
CA ARG A 81 -12.32 2.46 -10.89
C ARG A 81 -12.03 2.51 -9.41
N PHE A 82 -12.26 3.68 -8.80
CA PHE A 82 -12.20 3.85 -7.34
C PHE A 82 -13.49 3.37 -6.67
N PHE A 83 -14.65 3.54 -7.29
CA PHE A 83 -15.94 3.09 -6.78
C PHE A 83 -16.58 2.10 -7.74
N ASN A 84 -17.45 1.22 -7.24
CA ASN A 84 -18.07 0.15 -8.02
C ASN A 84 -17.08 -0.65 -8.88
N SER A 85 -15.86 -0.81 -8.40
CA SER A 85 -14.81 -1.54 -9.12
C SER A 85 -15.16 -3.02 -9.21
N VAL A 86 -14.71 -3.67 -10.28
CA VAL A 86 -14.78 -5.13 -10.39
C VAL A 86 -13.90 -5.73 -9.28
N PRO A 87 -14.40 -6.70 -8.48
CA PRO A 87 -13.64 -7.30 -7.38
C PRO A 87 -12.27 -7.83 -7.81
N ALA A 88 -11.34 -7.89 -6.88
CA ALA A 88 -9.98 -8.36 -7.10
C ALA A 88 -9.47 -9.23 -5.95
N ALA A 89 -8.48 -10.07 -6.23
CA ALA A 89 -7.72 -10.75 -5.21
C ALA A 89 -6.89 -9.73 -4.43
N CYS A 90 -6.93 -9.79 -3.09
CA CYS A 90 -6.16 -8.95 -2.20
C CYS A 90 -5.10 -9.76 -1.45
N LEU A 91 -3.84 -9.43 -1.68
CA LEU A 91 -2.69 -9.98 -0.96
C LEU A 91 -2.55 -9.31 0.42
N PRO A 92 -1.76 -9.88 1.34
CA PRO A 92 -1.30 -9.15 2.51
C PRO A 92 -0.65 -7.82 2.13
N CYS A 93 -0.75 -6.82 3.01
CA CYS A 93 -0.10 -5.52 2.80
C CYS A 93 1.42 -5.64 2.65
N GLY A 94 2.08 -4.61 2.12
CA GLY A 94 3.53 -4.63 1.86
C GLY A 94 4.37 -5.05 3.08
N THR A 95 4.02 -4.57 4.29
CA THR A 95 4.69 -4.97 5.54
C THR A 95 4.47 -6.46 5.85
N GLY A 96 3.25 -6.98 5.61
CA GLY A 96 2.93 -8.40 5.76
C GLY A 96 3.68 -9.26 4.75
N LEU A 97 3.76 -8.84 3.48
CA LEU A 97 4.56 -9.52 2.47
C LEU A 97 6.05 -9.55 2.85
N ALA A 98 6.59 -8.42 3.34
CA ALA A 98 7.97 -8.34 3.83
C ALA A 98 8.21 -9.25 5.04
N ALA A 99 7.21 -9.40 5.93
CA ALA A 99 7.28 -10.28 7.10
C ALA A 99 7.39 -11.77 6.74
N THR A 100 7.06 -12.15 5.51
CA THR A 100 7.30 -13.53 5.04
C THR A 100 8.78 -13.87 4.92
N TRP A 101 9.65 -12.92 4.64
CA TRP A 101 11.10 -13.10 4.34
C TRP A 101 11.35 -14.21 3.31
N SER A 102 10.46 -14.36 2.34
CA SER A 102 10.48 -15.47 1.38
C SER A 102 10.44 -14.97 -0.06
N HIS A 103 11.54 -15.19 -0.79
CA HIS A 103 11.58 -14.91 -2.23
C HIS A 103 10.59 -15.79 -3.00
N ASP A 104 10.34 -17.03 -2.54
CA ASP A 104 9.40 -17.94 -3.21
C ASP A 104 7.97 -17.44 -3.07
N MET A 105 7.57 -16.95 -1.87
CA MET A 105 6.27 -16.34 -1.68
C MET A 105 6.10 -15.08 -2.53
N MET A 106 7.16 -14.28 -2.71
CA MET A 106 7.13 -13.12 -3.60
C MET A 106 6.97 -13.51 -5.07
N ARG A 107 7.57 -14.61 -5.50
CA ARG A 107 7.37 -15.14 -6.87
C ARG A 107 5.91 -15.59 -7.08
N GLU A 108 5.34 -16.32 -6.12
CA GLU A 108 3.93 -16.72 -6.18
C GLU A 108 2.97 -15.53 -6.14
N ALA A 109 3.28 -14.51 -5.33
CA ALA A 109 2.55 -13.24 -5.31
C ALA A 109 2.63 -12.52 -6.68
N GLY A 110 3.80 -12.53 -7.32
CA GLY A 110 4.00 -11.97 -8.65
C GLY A 110 3.16 -12.68 -9.72
N ASP A 111 3.08 -14.01 -9.69
CA ASP A 111 2.22 -14.76 -10.60
C ASP A 111 0.73 -14.46 -10.37
N LEU A 112 0.30 -14.27 -9.10
CA LEU A 112 -1.07 -13.89 -8.78
C LEU A 112 -1.40 -12.47 -9.29
N ILE A 113 -0.50 -11.50 -9.09
CA ILE A 113 -0.63 -10.15 -9.63
C ILE A 113 -0.72 -10.18 -11.16
N ALA A 114 0.12 -10.95 -11.83
CA ALA A 114 0.07 -11.06 -13.28
C ALA A 114 -1.28 -11.61 -13.78
N ARG A 115 -1.84 -12.65 -13.15
CA ARG A 115 -3.20 -13.12 -13.43
C ARG A 115 -4.25 -12.04 -13.19
N GLY A 116 -4.11 -11.27 -12.10
CA GLY A 116 -4.96 -10.13 -11.82
C GLY A 116 -4.89 -9.06 -12.93
N CYS A 117 -3.70 -8.74 -13.44
CA CYS A 117 -3.51 -7.82 -14.56
C CYS A 117 -4.18 -8.31 -15.84
N HIS A 118 -4.04 -9.59 -16.18
CA HIS A 118 -4.77 -10.17 -17.30
C HIS A 118 -6.28 -10.08 -17.12
N ALA A 119 -6.79 -10.37 -15.92
CA ALA A 119 -8.22 -10.29 -15.61
C ALA A 119 -8.77 -8.84 -15.66
N LYS A 120 -7.94 -7.84 -15.36
CA LYS A 120 -8.27 -6.41 -15.43
C LYS A 120 -7.89 -5.75 -16.75
N SER A 121 -7.35 -6.51 -17.69
CA SER A 121 -6.80 -5.98 -18.94
C SER A 121 -5.79 -4.85 -18.72
N ALA A 122 -4.98 -4.94 -17.66
CA ALA A 122 -3.96 -3.96 -17.30
C ALA A 122 -2.59 -4.36 -17.85
N HIS A 123 -1.95 -3.45 -18.60
CA HIS A 123 -0.62 -3.65 -19.16
C HIS A 123 0.50 -3.32 -18.18
N VAL A 124 0.21 -2.37 -17.28
CA VAL A 124 1.15 -1.86 -16.28
C VAL A 124 0.51 -1.96 -14.90
N TRP A 125 1.17 -2.67 -14.01
CA TRP A 125 0.85 -2.70 -12.59
C TRP A 125 1.66 -1.61 -11.87
N LEU A 126 0.96 -0.71 -11.14
CA LEU A 126 1.59 0.38 -10.38
C LEU A 126 2.08 -0.15 -9.02
N GLY A 127 3.12 -0.93 -9.08
CA GLY A 127 3.77 -1.59 -7.95
C GLY A 127 5.00 -2.38 -8.40
N PRO A 128 5.74 -2.96 -7.44
CA PRO A 128 5.53 -2.87 -6.00
C PRO A 128 5.99 -1.53 -5.41
N THR A 129 5.48 -1.22 -4.22
CA THR A 129 6.10 -0.21 -3.34
C THR A 129 7.30 -0.86 -2.66
N THR A 130 8.46 -0.19 -2.66
CA THR A 130 9.67 -0.67 -2.00
C THR A 130 10.15 0.31 -0.94
N ASN A 131 10.73 -0.22 0.13
CA ASN A 131 11.29 0.52 1.25
C ASN A 131 12.68 -0.04 1.59
N THR A 132 13.39 0.61 2.52
CA THR A 132 14.83 0.50 2.82
C THR A 132 15.41 -0.92 2.95
N GLN A 133 14.60 -1.97 3.09
CA GLN A 133 15.08 -3.35 3.28
C GLN A 133 14.40 -4.38 2.36
N SER A 134 13.52 -3.93 1.47
CA SER A 134 12.68 -4.81 0.64
C SER A 134 13.19 -5.01 -0.79
N GLY A 135 14.33 -4.45 -1.18
CA GLY A 135 14.81 -4.47 -2.56
C GLY A 135 14.86 -5.87 -3.19
N SER A 136 15.41 -6.88 -2.50
CA SER A 136 15.51 -8.25 -3.03
C SER A 136 14.15 -8.98 -3.10
N LEU A 137 13.25 -8.73 -2.15
CA LEU A 137 11.87 -9.26 -2.19
C LEU A 137 11.08 -8.61 -3.33
N ALA A 138 11.23 -7.29 -3.50
CA ALA A 138 10.64 -6.57 -4.63
C ALA A 138 11.16 -7.12 -5.97
N SER A 139 12.46 -7.41 -6.08
CA SER A 139 13.05 -8.02 -7.27
C SER A 139 12.40 -9.35 -7.63
N ALA A 140 12.23 -10.24 -6.64
CA ALA A 140 11.60 -11.54 -6.86
C ALA A 140 10.16 -11.41 -7.38
N LEU A 141 9.40 -10.45 -6.85
CA LEU A 141 8.04 -10.16 -7.27
C LEU A 141 8.00 -9.56 -8.69
N ILE A 142 8.83 -8.54 -8.97
CA ILE A 142 8.93 -7.88 -10.28
C ILE A 142 9.28 -8.89 -11.36
N CYS A 143 10.29 -9.73 -11.16
CA CYS A 143 10.70 -10.75 -12.12
C CYS A 143 9.51 -11.64 -12.55
N ASN A 144 8.69 -12.08 -11.57
CA ASN A 144 7.56 -12.96 -11.88
C ASN A 144 6.40 -12.23 -12.55
N VAL A 145 6.10 -10.99 -12.18
CA VAL A 145 5.11 -10.18 -12.90
C VAL A 145 5.55 -9.95 -14.34
N GLN A 146 6.79 -9.50 -14.55
CA GLN A 146 7.31 -9.15 -15.89
C GLN A 146 7.51 -10.37 -16.79
N LYS A 147 7.81 -11.55 -16.25
CA LYS A 147 7.83 -12.82 -16.98
C LYS A 147 6.53 -13.12 -17.72
N ASN A 148 5.40 -12.60 -17.21
CA ASN A 148 4.07 -12.73 -17.80
C ASN A 148 3.73 -11.59 -18.79
N GLY A 149 4.70 -10.76 -19.16
CA GLY A 149 4.52 -9.66 -20.10
C GLY A 149 3.86 -8.40 -19.51
N ILE A 150 3.71 -8.32 -18.20
CA ILE A 150 3.13 -7.17 -17.48
C ILE A 150 4.26 -6.27 -16.99
N ALA A 151 4.17 -4.98 -17.23
CA ALA A 151 5.15 -4.03 -16.69
C ALA A 151 4.89 -3.77 -15.20
N CYS A 152 5.97 -3.74 -14.41
CA CYS A 152 5.94 -3.20 -13.06
C CYS A 152 6.39 -1.74 -13.07
N SER A 153 5.70 -0.90 -12.30
CA SER A 153 6.14 0.46 -11.98
C SER A 153 6.60 0.50 -10.52
N LEU A 154 7.91 0.34 -10.31
CA LEU A 154 8.53 0.37 -8.98
C LEU A 154 8.37 1.76 -8.36
N LYS A 155 7.86 1.87 -7.10
CA LYS A 155 7.48 3.15 -6.49
C LYS A 155 7.77 3.24 -4.99
N HIS A 156 7.79 4.46 -4.40
CA HIS A 156 7.82 5.76 -5.08
C HIS A 156 9.26 6.28 -5.05
N PHE A 157 9.85 6.62 -6.18
CA PHE A 157 11.25 7.01 -6.31
C PHE A 157 11.40 8.52 -6.11
N VAL A 158 11.85 9.10 -4.93
CA VAL A 158 12.38 8.45 -3.73
C VAL A 158 12.03 9.28 -2.49
N ALA A 159 12.09 8.67 -1.30
CA ALA A 159 11.96 9.34 -0.01
C ALA A 159 10.56 9.95 0.26
N ASN A 160 9.49 9.31 -0.20
CA ASN A 160 8.12 9.60 0.24
C ASN A 160 7.78 8.71 1.44
N ASP A 161 8.38 9.03 2.60
CA ASP A 161 8.27 8.22 3.82
C ASP A 161 7.24 8.77 4.82
N MET A 162 6.58 9.90 4.51
CA MET A 162 5.50 10.48 5.28
C MET A 162 4.41 11.05 4.36
N GLU A 163 3.19 11.11 4.87
CA GLU A 163 2.05 11.65 4.13
C GLU A 163 1.79 13.14 4.41
N HIS A 164 2.36 13.67 5.51
CA HIS A 164 2.23 15.09 5.87
C HIS A 164 2.85 15.96 4.78
N GLU A 165 2.02 16.81 4.17
CA GLU A 165 2.42 17.74 3.09
C GLU A 165 3.18 17.05 1.93
N ARG A 166 2.95 15.77 1.65
CA ARG A 166 3.73 14.94 0.74
C ARG A 166 3.96 15.54 -0.66
N THR A 167 3.06 16.42 -1.15
CA THR A 167 3.20 17.11 -2.44
C THR A 167 4.07 18.37 -2.38
N LEU A 168 4.41 18.88 -1.19
CA LEU A 168 5.08 20.15 -0.96
C LEU A 168 6.38 20.02 -0.18
N VAL A 169 6.45 19.02 0.71
CA VAL A 169 7.56 18.84 1.65
C VAL A 169 8.90 18.67 0.95
N ASP A 170 9.92 19.33 1.47
CA ASP A 170 11.30 19.20 1.06
C ASP A 170 12.07 18.33 2.06
N CYS A 171 12.34 17.09 1.69
CA CYS A 171 13.10 16.13 2.46
C CYS A 171 14.59 16.43 2.34
N ARG A 172 15.20 16.91 3.42
CA ARG A 172 16.63 17.19 3.50
C ARG A 172 17.37 15.95 3.97
N ILE A 173 18.11 15.34 3.05
CA ILE A 173 18.75 14.03 3.24
C ILE A 173 20.23 14.17 2.96
N SER A 174 21.09 13.63 3.84
CA SER A 174 22.53 13.61 3.60
C SER A 174 22.87 12.75 2.37
N PRO A 175 23.98 13.02 1.64
CA PRO A 175 24.39 12.20 0.51
C PRO A 175 24.55 10.73 0.85
N ARG A 176 25.06 10.43 2.05
CA ARG A 176 25.23 9.04 2.52
C ARG A 176 23.90 8.37 2.76
N ALA A 177 23.00 8.99 3.51
CA ALA A 177 21.68 8.43 3.78
C ALA A 177 20.89 8.22 2.47
N LEU A 178 20.98 9.18 1.54
CA LEU A 178 20.34 9.06 0.23
C LEU A 178 20.84 7.81 -0.51
N ARG A 179 22.16 7.56 -0.56
CA ARG A 179 22.76 6.43 -1.27
C ARG A 179 22.64 5.10 -0.53
N GLU A 180 22.94 5.08 0.79
CA GLU A 180 23.04 3.85 1.57
C GLU A 180 21.67 3.35 2.08
N ILE A 181 20.64 4.22 2.13
CA ILE A 181 19.33 3.92 2.70
C ILE A 181 18.22 4.03 1.65
N TYR A 182 17.98 5.24 1.13
CA TYR A 182 16.76 5.53 0.34
C TYR A 182 16.86 5.07 -1.12
N LEU A 183 18.00 5.20 -1.77
CA LEU A 183 18.24 4.74 -3.14
C LEU A 183 18.58 3.25 -3.23
N LEU A 184 19.19 2.68 -2.18
CA LEU A 184 19.68 1.30 -2.20
C LEU A 184 18.64 0.24 -2.59
N PRO A 185 17.40 0.24 -2.08
CA PRO A 185 16.39 -0.76 -2.47
C PRO A 185 16.03 -0.68 -3.96
N PHE A 186 16.01 0.53 -4.53
CA PHE A 186 15.80 0.73 -5.96
C PHE A 186 17.00 0.24 -6.77
N GLN A 187 18.23 0.55 -6.33
CA GLN A 187 19.46 0.06 -6.95
C GLN A 187 19.48 -1.48 -7.02
N ILE A 188 19.10 -2.15 -5.93
CA ILE A 188 18.98 -3.61 -5.88
C ILE A 188 17.91 -4.09 -6.86
N ALA A 189 16.73 -3.50 -6.85
CA ALA A 189 15.63 -3.92 -7.71
C ALA A 189 15.93 -3.69 -9.21
N ILE A 190 16.61 -2.61 -9.55
CA ILE A 190 17.02 -2.32 -10.94
C ILE A 190 18.09 -3.33 -11.39
N ARG A 191 19.11 -3.61 -10.56
CA ARG A 191 20.15 -4.59 -10.86
C ARG A 191 19.60 -5.99 -11.06
N ASP A 192 18.68 -6.42 -10.19
CA ASP A 192 18.26 -7.82 -10.11
C ASP A 192 17.01 -8.13 -10.94
N ALA A 193 16.19 -7.11 -11.28
CA ALA A 193 14.90 -7.33 -11.94
C ALA A 193 14.60 -6.42 -13.13
N ASP A 194 15.37 -5.38 -13.41
CA ASP A 194 15.14 -4.39 -14.48
C ASP A 194 13.66 -3.99 -14.60
N PRO A 195 13.05 -3.32 -13.60
CA PRO A 195 11.66 -2.91 -13.68
C PRO A 195 11.42 -2.08 -14.95
N TRP A 196 10.34 -2.38 -15.70
CA TRP A 196 10.10 -1.72 -16.98
C TRP A 196 9.63 -0.28 -16.84
N ALA A 197 9.14 0.08 -15.65
CA ALA A 197 8.83 1.45 -15.28
C ALA A 197 9.21 1.74 -13.83
N ILE A 198 9.40 3.05 -13.54
CA ILE A 198 9.57 3.60 -12.20
C ILE A 198 8.65 4.79 -12.06
N MET A 199 8.00 4.95 -10.89
CA MET A 199 7.16 6.10 -10.57
C MET A 199 7.91 7.02 -9.60
N THR A 200 8.00 8.31 -9.95
CA THR A 200 8.62 9.32 -9.08
C THR A 200 7.73 9.63 -7.88
N ALA A 201 8.34 9.97 -6.75
CA ALA A 201 7.63 10.44 -5.57
C ALA A 201 7.09 11.88 -5.74
N TYR A 202 6.15 12.28 -4.89
CA TYR A 202 5.59 13.64 -4.90
C TYR A 202 6.54 14.70 -4.34
N ASN A 203 7.25 14.34 -3.27
CA ASN A 203 8.04 15.25 -2.45
C ASN A 203 9.24 15.85 -3.19
N LYS A 204 9.81 16.87 -2.59
CA LYS A 204 11.15 17.33 -2.94
C LYS A 204 12.21 16.54 -2.17
N VAL A 205 13.35 16.40 -2.79
CA VAL A 205 14.60 15.95 -2.14
C VAL A 205 15.63 17.04 -2.34
N ASN A 206 16.20 17.55 -1.24
CA ASN A 206 17.23 18.59 -1.26
C ASN A 206 16.90 19.80 -2.16
N GLY A 207 15.62 20.22 -2.16
CA GLY A 207 15.13 21.42 -2.84
C GLY A 207 14.47 21.22 -4.20
N GLN A 208 14.53 19.99 -4.80
CA GLN A 208 13.93 19.72 -6.11
C GLN A 208 12.86 18.65 -6.02
N HIS A 209 11.73 18.86 -6.68
CA HIS A 209 10.70 17.82 -6.81
C HIS A 209 11.24 16.59 -7.54
N MET A 210 10.85 15.42 -7.07
CA MET A 210 11.37 14.18 -7.65
C MET A 210 11.07 14.01 -9.13
N SER A 211 9.93 14.51 -9.62
CA SER A 211 9.57 14.48 -11.06
C SER A 211 10.48 15.35 -11.96
N GLU A 212 11.33 16.18 -11.38
CA GLU A 212 12.24 17.08 -12.11
C GLU A 212 13.67 17.11 -11.53
N HIS A 213 14.00 16.11 -10.70
CA HIS A 213 15.29 16.09 -9.98
C HIS A 213 16.44 15.67 -10.88
N GLN A 214 17.24 16.64 -11.33
CA GLN A 214 18.31 16.41 -12.31
C GLN A 214 19.35 15.38 -11.84
N GLU A 215 19.87 15.54 -10.61
CA GLU A 215 20.90 14.65 -10.07
C GLU A 215 20.36 13.21 -9.97
N ILE A 216 19.20 13.02 -9.34
CA ILE A 216 18.69 11.68 -9.06
C ILE A 216 18.17 10.99 -10.33
N LEU A 217 17.40 11.68 -11.18
CA LEU A 217 16.85 11.05 -12.38
C LEU A 217 17.85 10.91 -13.51
N GLN A 218 18.68 11.98 -13.77
CA GLN A 218 19.55 11.96 -14.92
C GLN A 218 20.94 11.43 -14.58
N GLN A 219 21.57 11.92 -13.49
CA GLN A 219 22.95 11.53 -13.20
C GLN A 219 23.01 10.14 -12.54
N ILE A 220 22.21 9.89 -11.51
CA ILE A 220 22.22 8.61 -10.80
C ILE A 220 21.48 7.55 -11.61
N LEU A 221 20.17 7.73 -11.85
CA LEU A 221 19.33 6.68 -12.40
C LEU A 221 19.67 6.36 -13.87
N ARG A 222 19.80 7.39 -14.74
CA ARG A 222 20.06 7.18 -16.17
C ARG A 222 21.54 6.92 -16.47
N ASN A 223 22.44 7.78 -15.97
CA ASN A 223 23.86 7.73 -16.36
C ASN A 223 24.62 6.69 -15.53
N GLU A 224 24.58 6.79 -14.20
CA GLU A 224 25.35 5.91 -13.33
C GLU A 224 24.81 4.47 -13.32
N TRP A 225 23.49 4.30 -13.15
CA TRP A 225 22.86 2.97 -13.13
C TRP A 225 22.46 2.44 -14.49
N GLY A 226 22.53 3.27 -15.53
CA GLY A 226 22.19 2.86 -16.90
C GLY A 226 20.72 2.48 -17.11
N TYR A 227 19.81 2.92 -16.24
CA TYR A 227 18.40 2.53 -16.30
C TYR A 227 17.73 2.95 -17.60
N GLN A 228 17.11 1.99 -18.31
CA GLN A 228 16.52 2.17 -19.63
C GLN A 228 14.99 2.03 -19.64
N GLY A 229 14.35 1.86 -18.48
CA GLY A 229 12.90 1.78 -18.36
C GLY A 229 12.21 3.15 -18.43
N CYS A 230 10.89 3.17 -18.45
CA CYS A 230 10.09 4.39 -18.46
C CYS A 230 10.03 5.02 -17.05
N ILE A 231 10.28 6.31 -16.95
CA ILE A 231 10.09 7.09 -15.72
C ILE A 231 8.77 7.83 -15.84
N MET A 232 7.80 7.49 -15.01
CA MET A 232 6.50 8.17 -14.96
C MET A 232 6.37 9.00 -13.67
N SER A 233 5.54 10.04 -13.70
CA SER A 233 5.14 10.74 -12.48
C SER A 233 4.16 9.90 -11.66
N ASP A 234 4.08 10.13 -10.37
CA ASP A 234 2.87 9.83 -9.63
C ASP A 234 1.71 10.69 -10.15
N TRP A 235 0.47 10.32 -9.82
CA TRP A 235 -0.74 10.98 -10.30
C TRP A 235 -0.77 12.44 -9.84
N PHE A 236 -0.79 13.38 -10.81
CA PHE A 236 -0.66 14.84 -10.59
C PHE A 236 0.69 15.29 -10.00
N GLY A 237 1.70 14.42 -10.01
CA GLY A 237 3.03 14.67 -9.44
C GLY A 237 4.02 15.34 -10.41
N THR A 238 3.57 15.98 -11.50
CA THR A 238 4.41 16.73 -12.42
C THR A 238 4.23 18.22 -12.17
N TYR A 239 5.30 18.91 -11.75
CA TYR A 239 5.22 20.31 -11.30
C TYR A 239 5.80 21.33 -12.28
N SER A 240 6.43 20.88 -13.38
CA SER A 240 6.97 21.74 -14.43
C SER A 240 6.95 21.07 -15.79
N THR A 241 7.03 21.87 -16.85
CA THR A 241 7.09 21.39 -18.24
C THR A 241 8.53 21.09 -18.67
N ALA A 242 9.36 22.13 -18.77
CA ALA A 242 10.69 22.00 -19.36
C ALA A 242 11.67 21.29 -18.43
N ALA A 243 11.69 21.62 -17.12
CA ALA A 243 12.59 20.98 -16.18
C ALA A 243 12.33 19.48 -16.07
N ALA A 244 11.07 19.07 -15.89
CA ALA A 244 10.71 17.67 -15.80
C ALA A 244 11.15 16.84 -17.03
N ILE A 245 10.90 17.34 -18.25
CA ILE A 245 11.29 16.66 -19.50
C ILE A 245 12.82 16.60 -19.64
N ASN A 246 13.51 17.72 -19.46
CA ASN A 246 14.96 17.79 -19.62
C ASN A 246 15.68 16.92 -18.58
N ASN A 247 15.14 16.83 -17.37
CA ASN A 247 15.75 16.10 -16.25
C ASN A 247 15.32 14.63 -16.19
N GLY A 248 14.52 14.11 -17.12
CA GLY A 248 14.40 12.68 -17.30
C GLY A 248 13.02 12.08 -17.15
N LEU A 249 11.99 12.84 -16.76
CA LEU A 249 10.61 12.34 -16.69
C LEU A 249 10.05 12.07 -18.08
N ASP A 250 9.72 10.81 -18.37
CA ASP A 250 9.22 10.39 -19.68
C ASP A 250 7.72 10.60 -19.83
N LEU A 251 6.94 10.26 -18.80
CA LEU A 251 5.48 10.19 -18.87
C LEU A 251 4.83 10.92 -17.69
N GLU A 252 3.93 11.87 -17.98
CA GLU A 252 3.06 12.50 -17.00
C GLU A 252 1.75 11.72 -16.88
N MET A 253 1.37 11.40 -15.66
CA MET A 253 0.07 10.80 -15.32
C MET A 253 -0.68 11.65 -14.28
N PRO A 254 -2.03 11.60 -14.25
CA PRO A 254 -2.92 11.00 -15.24
C PRO A 254 -3.16 11.92 -16.45
N GLY A 255 -3.97 11.46 -17.41
CA GLY A 255 -4.60 12.35 -18.39
C GLY A 255 -5.92 12.94 -17.85
N PRO A 256 -6.38 14.11 -18.34
CA PRO A 256 -5.68 14.99 -19.29
C PRO A 256 -4.48 15.68 -18.68
N THR A 257 -3.42 15.89 -19.47
CA THR A 257 -2.16 16.45 -19.00
C THR A 257 -2.25 17.93 -18.66
N GLU A 258 -1.52 18.35 -17.62
CA GLU A 258 -1.39 19.75 -17.22
C GLU A 258 -0.06 20.35 -17.70
N GLN A 259 1.03 19.58 -17.66
CA GLN A 259 2.38 20.04 -17.96
C GLN A 259 2.91 19.56 -19.32
N ARG A 260 2.13 18.80 -20.09
CA ARG A 260 2.49 18.29 -21.42
C ARG A 260 1.64 18.96 -22.51
N GLY A 261 1.53 18.37 -23.66
CA GLY A 261 0.72 18.87 -24.77
C GLY A 261 1.16 20.24 -25.24
N LYS A 262 0.28 21.24 -25.16
CA LYS A 262 0.53 22.59 -25.63
C LYS A 262 1.72 23.27 -24.95
N GLN A 263 1.93 23.04 -23.66
CA GLN A 263 3.05 23.61 -22.91
C GLN A 263 4.39 23.10 -23.45
N VAL A 264 4.49 21.82 -23.79
CA VAL A 264 5.70 21.24 -24.40
C VAL A 264 5.93 21.79 -25.80
N ALA A 265 4.87 21.92 -26.62
CA ALA A 265 4.99 22.55 -27.94
C ALA A 265 5.49 23.98 -27.86
N THR A 266 5.02 24.75 -26.87
CA THR A 266 5.51 26.12 -26.62
C THR A 266 6.97 26.13 -26.19
N ALA A 267 7.34 25.26 -25.22
CA ALA A 267 8.71 25.15 -24.70
C ALA A 267 9.71 24.73 -25.79
N LEU A 268 9.31 23.84 -26.70
CA LEU A 268 10.07 23.46 -27.89
C LEU A 268 10.25 24.67 -28.83
N GLY A 269 9.16 25.39 -29.12
CA GLY A 269 9.19 26.55 -30.03
C GLY A 269 10.08 27.67 -29.55
N VAL A 270 10.28 27.85 -28.25
CA VAL A 270 11.18 28.87 -27.66
C VAL A 270 12.54 28.30 -27.25
N GLY A 271 12.86 27.05 -27.61
CA GLY A 271 14.17 26.44 -27.37
C GLY A 271 14.46 26.04 -25.91
N LYS A 272 13.45 25.96 -25.06
CA LYS A 272 13.61 25.44 -23.66
C LYS A 272 13.73 23.92 -23.58
N ILE A 273 13.25 23.21 -24.60
CA ILE A 273 13.36 21.77 -24.78
C ILE A 273 13.87 21.51 -26.19
N SER A 274 14.77 20.56 -26.38
CA SER A 274 15.23 20.16 -27.71
C SER A 274 14.35 19.03 -28.29
N SER A 275 14.33 18.92 -29.64
CA SER A 275 13.66 17.80 -30.32
C SER A 275 14.27 16.47 -29.91
N SER A 276 15.59 16.39 -29.72
CA SER A 276 16.26 15.16 -29.29
C SER A 276 15.87 14.75 -27.87
N THR A 277 15.59 15.70 -26.97
CA THR A 277 15.06 15.41 -25.64
C THR A 277 13.65 14.79 -25.73
N ILE A 278 12.78 15.36 -26.57
CA ILE A 278 11.43 14.81 -26.82
C ILE A 278 11.54 13.39 -27.41
N ASP A 279 12.45 13.18 -28.34
CA ASP A 279 12.69 11.87 -28.95
C ASP A 279 13.13 10.84 -27.92
N ALA A 280 14.03 11.19 -27.02
CA ALA A 280 14.49 10.30 -25.95
C ALA A 280 13.35 9.91 -24.99
N ARG A 281 12.50 10.87 -24.61
CA ARG A 281 11.34 10.58 -23.73
C ARG A 281 10.32 9.69 -24.46
N ALA A 282 9.97 10.02 -25.71
CA ALA A 282 9.04 9.24 -26.52
C ALA A 282 9.57 7.81 -26.74
N ALA A 283 10.87 7.63 -26.97
CA ALA A 283 11.49 6.32 -27.10
C ALA A 283 11.32 5.45 -25.84
N SER A 284 11.41 6.04 -24.63
CA SER A 284 11.17 5.32 -23.38
C SER A 284 9.73 4.79 -23.28
N VAL A 285 8.74 5.61 -23.64
CA VAL A 285 7.32 5.20 -23.67
C VAL A 285 7.06 4.12 -24.74
N LEU A 286 7.63 4.28 -25.93
CA LEU A 286 7.53 3.26 -26.99
C LEU A 286 8.16 1.92 -26.56
N LYS A 287 9.32 1.96 -25.91
CA LYS A 287 9.97 0.76 -25.37
C LYS A 287 9.10 0.07 -24.32
N LEU A 288 8.41 0.83 -23.45
CA LEU A 288 7.45 0.26 -22.51
C LEU A 288 6.30 -0.43 -23.25
N ALA A 289 5.72 0.25 -24.26
CA ALA A 289 4.64 -0.30 -25.09
C ALA A 289 5.07 -1.57 -25.83
N ASP A 290 6.31 -1.63 -26.32
CA ASP A 290 6.85 -2.81 -26.98
C ASP A 290 7.03 -4.00 -26.01
N ARG A 291 7.59 -3.76 -24.82
CA ARG A 291 7.79 -4.78 -23.80
C ARG A 291 6.47 -5.45 -23.35
N VAL A 292 5.40 -4.67 -23.16
CA VAL A 292 4.10 -5.20 -22.69
C VAL A 292 3.30 -5.93 -23.78
N ARG A 293 3.70 -5.87 -25.05
CA ARG A 293 3.08 -6.65 -26.14
C ARG A 293 3.06 -8.16 -25.87
N ALA A 294 4.08 -8.65 -25.17
CA ALA A 294 4.18 -10.06 -24.81
C ALA A 294 2.98 -10.54 -23.97
N SER A 295 2.29 -9.65 -23.25
CA SER A 295 1.08 -9.97 -22.47
C SER A 295 -0.11 -10.36 -23.33
N ARG A 296 -0.19 -9.90 -24.58
CA ARG A 296 -1.34 -10.04 -25.47
C ARG A 296 -2.66 -9.49 -24.89
N ILE A 297 -2.58 -8.57 -23.95
CA ILE A 297 -3.72 -7.90 -23.35
C ILE A 297 -4.31 -6.93 -24.39
N LEU A 298 -5.65 -6.93 -24.51
CA LEU A 298 -6.36 -6.02 -25.42
C LEU A 298 -6.45 -4.62 -24.82
N GLU A 299 -6.25 -3.58 -25.63
CA GLU A 299 -6.33 -2.18 -25.21
C GLU A 299 -7.63 -1.83 -24.50
N SER A 300 -8.77 -2.37 -24.97
CA SER A 300 -10.10 -2.13 -24.42
C SER A 300 -10.77 -3.38 -23.85
N GLY A 301 -9.97 -4.34 -23.36
CA GLY A 301 -10.49 -5.58 -22.77
C GLY A 301 -11.36 -5.31 -21.55
N PRO A 302 -12.39 -6.16 -21.30
CA PRO A 302 -13.23 -6.03 -20.12
C PRO A 302 -12.44 -6.39 -18.85
N GLU A 303 -12.89 -5.85 -17.72
CA GLU A 303 -12.41 -6.28 -16.41
C GLU A 303 -13.23 -7.49 -15.93
N SER A 304 -12.55 -8.46 -15.35
CA SER A 304 -13.14 -9.63 -14.72
C SER A 304 -12.42 -9.95 -13.39
N CYS A 305 -12.98 -10.86 -12.65
CA CYS A 305 -12.37 -11.35 -11.41
C CYS A 305 -12.48 -12.87 -11.33
N PRO A 306 -11.45 -13.61 -11.72
CA PRO A 306 -11.37 -15.04 -11.43
C PRO A 306 -11.00 -15.21 -9.95
N ASP A 307 -11.88 -15.85 -9.19
CA ASP A 307 -11.62 -16.23 -7.79
C ASP A 307 -11.44 -17.76 -7.76
N THR A 308 -10.24 -18.22 -8.11
CA THR A 308 -9.95 -19.66 -8.25
C THR A 308 -9.48 -20.27 -6.92
N ASN A 309 -9.67 -21.58 -6.75
CA ASN A 309 -9.12 -22.30 -5.59
C ASN A 309 -7.59 -22.21 -5.52
N GLN A 310 -6.90 -22.11 -6.65
CA GLN A 310 -5.47 -21.90 -6.70
C GLN A 310 -5.09 -20.54 -6.11
N ASP A 311 -5.80 -19.47 -6.50
CA ASP A 311 -5.55 -18.13 -5.98
C ASP A 311 -5.80 -18.06 -4.47
N ARG A 312 -6.90 -18.67 -4.00
CA ARG A 312 -7.22 -18.76 -2.56
C ARG A 312 -6.13 -19.50 -1.79
N SER A 313 -5.58 -20.58 -2.35
CA SER A 313 -4.49 -21.34 -1.74
C SER A 313 -3.22 -20.51 -1.60
N VAL A 314 -2.85 -19.73 -2.64
CA VAL A 314 -1.71 -18.81 -2.59
C VAL A 314 -1.93 -17.72 -1.55
N LEU A 315 -3.10 -17.08 -1.57
CA LEU A 315 -3.47 -16.03 -0.61
C LEU A 315 -3.43 -16.52 0.84
N ARG A 316 -3.93 -17.75 1.10
CA ARG A 316 -3.87 -18.36 2.45
C ARG A 316 -2.43 -18.60 2.89
N ARG A 317 -1.55 -19.14 2.03
CA ARG A 317 -0.13 -19.32 2.38
C ARG A 317 0.56 -17.99 2.64
N LEU A 318 0.31 -16.96 1.82
CA LEU A 318 0.84 -15.61 2.03
C LEU A 318 0.39 -15.04 3.38
N ALA A 319 -0.90 -15.16 3.69
CA ALA A 319 -1.45 -14.73 4.98
C ALA A 319 -0.82 -15.51 6.15
N THR A 320 -0.72 -16.84 6.05
CA THR A 320 -0.12 -17.69 7.10
C THR A 320 1.35 -17.36 7.35
N GLU A 321 2.15 -17.22 6.26
CA GLU A 321 3.60 -16.95 6.37
C GLU A 321 3.93 -15.51 6.77
N SER A 322 2.97 -14.59 6.65
CA SER A 322 3.12 -13.20 7.13
C SER A 322 2.92 -13.06 8.64
N VAL A 323 2.21 -13.99 9.29
CA VAL A 323 1.96 -13.95 10.75
C VAL A 323 3.25 -14.06 11.52
N VAL A 324 3.50 -13.11 12.42
CA VAL A 324 4.65 -13.07 13.32
C VAL A 324 4.23 -13.39 14.74
N LEU A 325 4.68 -14.52 15.28
CA LEU A 325 4.49 -14.85 16.69
C LEU A 325 5.53 -14.08 17.52
N LEU A 326 5.05 -13.09 18.29
CA LEU A 326 5.90 -12.17 19.05
C LEU A 326 6.16 -12.64 20.47
N LYS A 327 5.23 -13.38 21.05
CA LYS A 327 5.33 -13.92 22.41
C LYS A 327 4.53 -15.20 22.53
N ASN A 328 5.01 -16.18 23.32
CA ASN A 328 4.31 -17.43 23.63
C ASN A 328 4.81 -18.04 24.94
N ASP A 329 4.55 -17.34 26.06
CA ASP A 329 4.96 -17.76 27.38
C ASP A 329 4.22 -19.04 27.79
N GLY A 330 4.95 -19.96 28.38
CA GLY A 330 4.39 -21.25 28.80
C GLY A 330 3.91 -22.15 27.67
N HIS A 331 4.22 -21.79 26.38
CA HIS A 331 3.79 -22.54 25.19
C HIS A 331 2.28 -22.75 25.16
N ILE A 332 1.50 -21.69 25.44
CA ILE A 332 0.03 -21.76 25.41
C ILE A 332 -0.52 -21.94 23.98
N LEU A 333 0.20 -21.47 22.98
CA LEU A 333 -0.06 -21.78 21.58
C LEU A 333 0.83 -22.94 21.11
N PRO A 334 0.35 -23.78 20.18
CA PRO A 334 -0.99 -23.73 19.57
C PRO A 334 -2.12 -24.14 20.51
N PHE A 335 -3.30 -23.53 20.33
CA PHE A 335 -4.50 -23.93 21.04
C PHE A 335 -4.96 -25.33 20.60
N ARG A 336 -5.50 -26.11 21.54
CA ARG A 336 -5.98 -27.47 21.26
C ARG A 336 -7.43 -27.44 20.82
N VAL A 337 -7.71 -28.10 19.69
CA VAL A 337 -9.06 -28.39 19.21
C VAL A 337 -9.42 -29.78 19.68
N ASP A 338 -9.89 -29.92 20.94
CA ASP A 338 -10.31 -31.21 21.46
C ASP A 338 -11.83 -31.37 21.39
N LYS A 339 -12.33 -32.56 20.96
CA LYS A 339 -13.76 -32.89 20.92
C LYS A 339 -14.44 -32.85 22.29
N LYS A 340 -13.68 -32.74 23.36
CA LYS A 340 -14.17 -32.53 24.75
C LYS A 340 -14.15 -31.05 25.14
N ALA A 341 -14.37 -30.20 24.14
CA ALA A 341 -14.70 -28.79 24.20
C ALA A 341 -14.03 -28.00 25.33
N LYS A 342 -12.82 -27.51 25.05
CA LYS A 342 -12.44 -26.28 25.71
C LYS A 342 -13.24 -25.16 25.04
N GLN A 343 -13.97 -24.41 25.86
CA GLN A 343 -14.70 -23.26 25.38
C GLN A 343 -13.71 -22.18 24.93
N THR A 344 -13.62 -21.94 23.63
CA THR A 344 -12.84 -20.84 23.06
C THR A 344 -13.76 -19.66 22.80
N VAL A 345 -13.40 -18.49 23.32
CA VAL A 345 -14.11 -17.23 23.02
C VAL A 345 -13.24 -16.29 22.19
N VAL A 346 -13.87 -15.53 21.30
CA VAL A 346 -13.21 -14.56 20.43
C VAL A 346 -13.74 -13.17 20.76
N ILE A 347 -12.84 -12.28 21.14
CA ILE A 347 -13.17 -10.97 21.71
C ILE A 347 -12.44 -9.88 20.95
N GLY A 348 -13.07 -8.73 20.80
CA GLY A 348 -12.40 -7.52 20.33
C GLY A 348 -12.89 -7.02 18.99
N PRO A 349 -12.63 -5.74 18.71
CA PRO A 349 -13.21 -5.00 17.58
C PRO A 349 -12.74 -5.48 16.21
N ASN A 350 -11.56 -6.11 16.12
CA ASN A 350 -11.01 -6.63 14.86
C ASN A 350 -11.39 -8.10 14.58
N SER A 351 -12.23 -8.72 15.41
CA SER A 351 -12.53 -10.14 15.29
C SER A 351 -13.44 -10.47 14.11
N GLN A 352 -14.51 -9.72 13.94
CA GLN A 352 -15.52 -9.91 12.90
C GLN A 352 -15.37 -8.94 11.73
N LYS A 353 -14.88 -7.72 12.00
CA LYS A 353 -14.60 -6.73 10.96
C LYS A 353 -13.34 -7.13 10.20
N SER A 354 -13.49 -7.29 8.90
CA SER A 354 -12.38 -7.77 8.06
C SER A 354 -11.59 -6.60 7.52
N PHE A 355 -10.64 -6.09 8.31
CA PHE A 355 -9.68 -5.09 7.83
C PHE A 355 -8.56 -5.80 7.06
N PHE A 356 -8.71 -5.91 5.76
CA PHE A 356 -7.86 -6.72 4.90
C PHE A 356 -6.74 -5.95 4.20
N CYS A 357 -6.88 -4.62 4.06
CA CYS A 357 -5.87 -3.71 3.49
C CYS A 357 -5.95 -2.33 4.13
N GLY A 358 -4.93 -1.49 3.89
CA GLY A 358 -4.96 -0.06 4.23
C GLY A 358 -5.90 0.75 3.33
N GLY A 359 -6.10 2.02 3.65
CA GLY A 359 -6.90 2.97 2.87
C GLY A 359 -6.12 3.61 1.71
N GLY A 360 -6.81 4.47 0.93
CA GLY A 360 -6.23 5.22 -0.17
C GLY A 360 -6.16 4.46 -1.49
N SER A 361 -5.15 4.74 -2.31
CA SER A 361 -4.99 4.14 -3.65
C SER A 361 -4.70 2.63 -3.60
N ALA A 362 -4.14 2.13 -2.49
CA ALA A 362 -3.93 0.71 -2.24
C ALA A 362 -5.23 -0.06 -1.95
N SER A 363 -6.32 0.64 -1.61
CA SER A 363 -7.62 0.04 -1.36
C SER A 363 -8.22 -0.56 -2.64
N LEU A 364 -8.87 -1.70 -2.50
CA LEU A 364 -9.55 -2.39 -3.59
C LEU A 364 -10.85 -3.05 -3.09
N ARG A 365 -11.75 -3.38 -3.99
CA ARG A 365 -12.90 -4.22 -3.68
C ARG A 365 -12.47 -5.69 -3.69
N PRO A 366 -12.52 -6.40 -2.56
CA PRO A 366 -12.11 -7.80 -2.50
C PRO A 366 -13.17 -8.72 -3.12
N THR A 367 -12.76 -9.90 -3.58
CA THR A 367 -13.69 -10.96 -4.01
C THR A 367 -14.53 -11.46 -2.83
N ARG A 368 -13.85 -11.70 -1.74
CA ARG A 368 -14.40 -12.01 -0.40
C ARG A 368 -13.28 -11.74 0.62
N VAL A 369 -13.62 -11.62 1.86
CA VAL A 369 -12.64 -11.59 2.96
C VAL A 369 -13.09 -12.58 4.03
N VAL A 370 -12.17 -13.36 4.53
CA VAL A 370 -12.39 -14.24 5.68
C VAL A 370 -11.98 -13.52 6.93
N SER A 371 -12.92 -13.17 7.79
CA SER A 371 -12.65 -12.54 9.08
C SER A 371 -11.89 -13.48 10.02
N ILE A 372 -11.28 -12.92 11.06
CA ILE A 372 -10.57 -13.73 12.09
C ILE A 372 -11.56 -14.71 12.72
N LEU A 373 -12.76 -14.26 13.08
CA LEU A 373 -13.81 -15.10 13.66
C LEU A 373 -14.22 -16.23 12.71
N GLU A 374 -14.47 -15.93 11.43
CA GLU A 374 -14.84 -16.97 10.43
C GLU A 374 -13.71 -17.99 10.23
N GLY A 375 -12.47 -17.53 10.17
CA GLY A 375 -11.31 -18.42 10.04
C GLY A 375 -11.15 -19.36 11.22
N LEU A 376 -11.30 -18.84 12.44
CA LEU A 376 -11.26 -19.64 13.67
C LEU A 376 -12.46 -20.60 13.76
N GLN A 377 -13.68 -20.12 13.45
CA GLN A 377 -14.90 -20.93 13.43
C GLN A 377 -14.80 -22.11 12.46
N GLY A 378 -14.16 -21.90 11.31
CA GLY A 378 -13.91 -22.96 10.31
C GLY A 378 -13.02 -24.12 10.78
N GLN A 379 -12.37 -23.99 11.96
CA GLN A 379 -11.48 -25.00 12.53
C GLN A 379 -12.11 -25.79 13.68
N VAL A 380 -13.26 -25.34 14.21
CA VAL A 380 -13.94 -25.92 15.36
C VAL A 380 -15.37 -26.30 14.99
N GLU A 381 -15.90 -27.39 15.58
CA GLU A 381 -17.25 -27.87 15.30
C GLU A 381 -18.32 -27.08 16.07
N GLN A 382 -17.98 -26.58 17.27
CA GLN A 382 -18.91 -25.84 18.12
C GLN A 382 -18.90 -24.36 17.77
N PRO A 383 -20.03 -23.65 17.83
CA PRO A 383 -20.07 -22.22 17.67
C PRO A 383 -19.17 -21.51 18.66
N LEU A 384 -18.33 -20.59 18.16
CA LEU A 384 -17.49 -19.74 18.98
C LEU A 384 -18.32 -18.59 19.56
N GLU A 385 -18.26 -18.39 20.87
CA GLU A 385 -18.81 -17.18 21.47
C GLU A 385 -17.96 -15.97 21.07
N HIS A 386 -18.65 -14.88 20.75
CA HIS A 386 -18.02 -13.67 20.26
C HIS A 386 -18.58 -12.41 20.94
N ALA A 387 -17.68 -11.41 21.14
CA ALA A 387 -18.06 -10.08 21.57
C ALA A 387 -17.08 -9.01 21.07
N GLU A 388 -17.60 -7.89 20.58
CA GLU A 388 -16.78 -6.79 20.05
C GLU A 388 -16.04 -6.01 21.17
N ALA A 389 -16.67 -5.84 22.32
CA ALA A 389 -16.15 -5.21 23.54
C ALA A 389 -16.02 -3.68 23.50
N CYS A 390 -15.39 -3.10 22.49
CA CYS A 390 -15.19 -1.66 22.34
C CYS A 390 -15.14 -1.25 20.86
N GLN A 391 -15.27 0.05 20.63
CA GLN A 391 -15.21 0.64 19.29
C GLN A 391 -13.82 1.25 19.04
N ILE A 392 -13.42 1.27 17.76
CA ILE A 392 -12.10 1.74 17.35
C ILE A 392 -12.14 2.73 16.19
N TYR A 393 -13.31 3.19 15.76
CA TYR A 393 -13.35 4.02 14.56
C TYR A 393 -12.75 5.41 14.80
N ASN A 394 -12.02 5.90 13.83
CA ASN A 394 -11.63 7.30 13.69
C ASN A 394 -12.77 8.10 13.01
N GLN A 395 -13.56 7.42 12.19
CA GLN A 395 -14.78 7.91 11.57
C GLN A 395 -15.87 6.85 11.73
N LEU A 396 -17.13 7.26 11.85
CA LEU A 396 -18.23 6.29 11.96
C LEU A 396 -18.18 5.28 10.82
N PRO A 397 -18.46 3.99 11.07
CA PRO A 397 -18.45 2.96 10.03
C PRO A 397 -19.45 3.29 8.93
N VAL A 398 -19.11 2.88 7.71
CA VAL A 398 -20.02 3.00 6.56
C VAL A 398 -21.32 2.22 6.80
N LEU A 399 -22.40 2.67 6.17
CA LEU A 399 -23.68 2.00 6.22
C LEU A 399 -23.58 0.64 5.48
N GLY A 400 -23.66 -0.43 6.18
CA GLY A 400 -23.63 -1.78 5.63
C GLY A 400 -25.05 -2.31 5.30
N ASP A 401 -25.34 -3.51 5.78
CA ASP A 401 -26.58 -4.24 5.52
C ASP A 401 -27.86 -3.64 6.14
N ILE A 402 -27.74 -2.53 6.89
CA ILE A 402 -28.91 -1.82 7.47
C ILE A 402 -29.68 -0.99 6.44
N VAL A 403 -29.17 -0.91 5.21
CA VAL A 403 -29.81 -0.18 4.11
C VAL A 403 -30.29 -1.12 3.02
N THR A 404 -31.28 -0.65 2.27
CA THR A 404 -31.86 -1.35 1.12
C THR A 404 -32.14 -0.33 0.03
N ALA A 405 -31.69 -0.60 -1.20
CA ALA A 405 -32.00 0.27 -2.33
C ALA A 405 -33.53 0.35 -2.57
N PRO A 406 -34.02 1.41 -3.24
CA PRO A 406 -35.47 1.57 -3.52
C PRO A 406 -36.12 0.42 -4.28
N ASP A 407 -35.32 -0.43 -4.92
CA ASP A 407 -35.81 -1.63 -5.64
C ASP A 407 -35.80 -2.92 -4.78
N GLY A 408 -35.48 -2.81 -3.51
CA GLY A 408 -35.44 -3.93 -2.56
C GLY A 408 -34.09 -4.64 -2.44
N THR A 409 -33.05 -4.18 -3.10
CA THR A 409 -31.71 -4.81 -2.99
C THR A 409 -31.01 -4.37 -1.70
N ARG A 410 -30.80 -5.34 -0.78
CA ARG A 410 -30.16 -5.11 0.52
C ARG A 410 -28.69 -4.71 0.37
N GLY A 411 -28.20 -3.84 1.24
CA GLY A 411 -26.81 -3.35 1.25
C GLY A 411 -26.45 -2.39 0.11
N GLN A 412 -27.47 -1.90 -0.63
CA GLN A 412 -27.23 -1.02 -1.77
C GLN A 412 -27.95 0.33 -1.64
N PHE A 413 -27.42 1.31 -2.38
CA PHE A 413 -27.96 2.65 -2.53
C PHE A 413 -28.24 2.94 -4.00
N LEU A 414 -29.15 3.86 -4.27
CA LEU A 414 -29.35 4.43 -5.60
C LEU A 414 -28.81 5.86 -5.64
N MET A 415 -27.83 6.14 -6.51
CA MET A 415 -27.28 7.46 -6.74
C MET A 415 -27.69 7.98 -8.10
N LYS A 416 -28.34 9.15 -8.14
CA LYS A 416 -28.77 9.85 -9.36
C LYS A 416 -27.98 11.14 -9.48
N PHE A 417 -27.40 11.38 -10.65
CA PHE A 417 -26.59 12.57 -10.96
C PHE A 417 -27.37 13.60 -11.75
N TYR A 418 -27.08 14.88 -11.51
CA TYR A 418 -27.74 16.02 -12.12
C TYR A 418 -26.71 17.12 -12.42
N THR A 419 -27.07 18.02 -13.37
CA THR A 419 -26.28 19.22 -13.71
C THR A 419 -26.67 20.45 -12.88
N SER A 420 -27.73 20.36 -12.06
CA SER A 420 -28.21 21.46 -11.23
C SER A 420 -28.42 21.02 -9.76
N PRO A 421 -28.25 21.94 -8.79
CA PRO A 421 -28.51 21.65 -7.38
C PRO A 421 -29.97 21.28 -7.12
N PRO A 422 -30.27 20.63 -5.97
CA PRO A 422 -31.62 20.20 -5.61
C PRO A 422 -32.63 21.34 -5.51
N THR A 423 -32.18 22.52 -5.08
CA THR A 423 -33.01 23.70 -4.95
C THR A 423 -32.34 24.87 -5.68
N MET A 424 -33.00 25.40 -6.70
CA MET A 424 -32.58 26.67 -7.32
C MET A 424 -33.33 27.81 -6.65
N ARG A 425 -32.60 28.78 -6.08
CA ARG A 425 -33.16 30.08 -5.67
C ARG A 425 -33.03 31.07 -6.82
N LEU A 426 -34.11 31.37 -7.49
CA LEU A 426 -34.19 32.47 -8.44
C LEU A 426 -35.06 33.58 -7.83
N ASN A 427 -34.51 34.76 -7.64
CA ASN A 427 -35.24 35.95 -7.16
C ASN A 427 -36.03 35.74 -5.85
N ASN A 428 -35.45 35.13 -4.82
CA ASN A 428 -36.09 34.77 -3.55
C ASN A 428 -37.24 33.73 -3.61
N SER A 429 -37.44 33.11 -4.77
CA SER A 429 -38.39 32.00 -4.92
C SER A 429 -37.61 30.69 -5.06
N GLU A 430 -37.99 29.69 -4.26
CA GLU A 430 -37.47 28.32 -4.42
C GLU A 430 -38.16 27.66 -5.62
N ILE A 431 -37.38 27.27 -6.63
CA ILE A 431 -37.87 26.49 -7.75
C ILE A 431 -37.56 25.02 -7.47
N THR A 432 -38.56 24.28 -7.02
CA THR A 432 -38.54 22.82 -6.96
C THR A 432 -39.05 22.27 -8.27
N GLY A 433 -38.20 22.20 -9.31
CA GLY A 433 -38.51 21.52 -10.57
C GLY A 433 -38.08 20.07 -10.55
N ALA A 434 -38.77 19.20 -11.27
CA ALA A 434 -38.29 17.84 -11.51
C ALA A 434 -36.96 17.91 -12.27
N ARG A 435 -35.88 17.48 -11.61
CA ARG A 435 -34.54 17.37 -12.23
C ARG A 435 -34.47 16.10 -13.08
N GLU A 436 -33.99 16.21 -14.30
CA GLU A 436 -33.70 15.02 -15.13
C GLU A 436 -32.32 14.47 -14.75
N ALA A 437 -32.27 13.19 -14.41
CA ALA A 437 -31.01 12.55 -14.06
C ALA A 437 -30.17 12.31 -15.32
N ILE A 438 -28.92 12.79 -15.32
CA ILE A 438 -27.96 12.55 -16.41
C ILE A 438 -27.28 11.19 -16.31
N ASP A 439 -27.32 10.57 -15.11
CA ASP A 439 -26.78 9.24 -14.84
C ASP A 439 -27.43 8.63 -13.59
N VAL A 440 -27.47 7.30 -13.53
CA VAL A 440 -28.03 6.56 -12.40
C VAL A 440 -27.14 5.38 -12.09
N LEU A 441 -26.56 5.35 -10.89
CA LEU A 441 -25.66 4.29 -10.44
C LEU A 441 -26.21 3.59 -9.19
N ARG A 442 -25.97 2.30 -9.11
CA ARG A 442 -26.12 1.54 -7.87
C ARG A 442 -24.79 1.53 -7.15
N LEU A 443 -24.83 1.76 -5.86
CA LEU A 443 -23.66 1.74 -5.00
C LEU A 443 -23.82 0.60 -3.99
N ASP A 444 -22.77 -0.12 -3.76
CA ASP A 444 -22.67 -1.18 -2.73
C ASP A 444 -21.85 -0.76 -1.51
N ASP A 445 -21.44 0.52 -1.46
CA ASP A 445 -20.74 1.14 -0.34
C ASP A 445 -21.22 2.58 -0.17
N SER A 446 -21.24 3.09 1.04
CA SER A 446 -21.53 4.49 1.36
C SER A 446 -20.27 5.37 1.44
N ASN A 447 -19.09 4.85 1.10
CA ASN A 447 -17.88 5.60 0.87
C ASN A 447 -17.62 5.73 -0.63
N VAL A 448 -18.08 6.83 -1.23
CA VAL A 448 -18.10 7.03 -2.67
C VAL A 448 -17.01 8.01 -3.09
N VAL A 449 -15.98 7.53 -3.78
CA VAL A 449 -14.87 8.34 -4.32
C VAL A 449 -15.08 8.51 -5.81
N LEU A 450 -15.38 9.74 -6.24
CA LEU A 450 -15.75 10.09 -7.63
C LEU A 450 -14.60 10.76 -8.41
N TYR A 451 -13.36 10.44 -8.09
CA TYR A 451 -12.20 11.08 -8.74
C TYR A 451 -12.06 10.72 -10.21
N ASP A 452 -12.46 9.52 -10.56
CA ASP A 452 -12.50 8.98 -11.93
C ASP A 452 -13.89 9.02 -12.56
N TYR A 453 -14.89 9.66 -11.89
CA TYR A 453 -16.21 9.86 -12.45
C TYR A 453 -16.21 11.04 -13.44
N SER A 454 -16.81 10.84 -14.59
CA SER A 454 -17.05 11.89 -15.59
C SER A 454 -18.33 11.59 -16.35
N ASN A 455 -19.01 12.66 -16.78
CA ASN A 455 -20.21 12.56 -17.58
C ASN A 455 -20.20 13.62 -18.69
N PRO A 456 -20.59 13.29 -19.95
CA PRO A 456 -20.62 14.24 -21.06
C PRO A 456 -21.50 15.44 -20.82
N ALA A 457 -22.58 15.28 -20.08
CA ALA A 457 -23.51 16.36 -19.75
C ALA A 457 -22.96 17.34 -18.71
N ALA A 458 -21.84 16.99 -18.04
CA ALA A 458 -21.17 17.81 -17.03
C ALA A 458 -19.65 17.87 -17.30
N PRO A 459 -19.21 18.52 -18.37
CA PRO A 459 -17.82 18.49 -18.85
C PRO A 459 -16.83 19.10 -17.83
N ASP A 460 -17.28 20.01 -16.97
CA ASP A 460 -16.44 20.67 -15.97
C ASP A 460 -16.42 19.91 -14.63
N ASN A 461 -16.93 18.66 -14.60
CA ASN A 461 -17.10 17.84 -13.41
C ASN A 461 -17.92 18.49 -12.28
N VAL A 462 -18.72 19.51 -12.60
CA VAL A 462 -19.68 20.12 -11.68
C VAL A 462 -20.98 19.33 -11.75
N VAL A 463 -21.12 18.41 -10.80
CA VAL A 463 -22.28 17.55 -10.69
C VAL A 463 -22.93 17.65 -9.31
N TYR A 464 -24.21 17.40 -9.28
CA TYR A 464 -24.98 17.22 -8.06
C TYR A 464 -25.54 15.80 -8.06
N ALA A 465 -25.72 15.23 -6.89
CA ALA A 465 -26.29 13.89 -6.83
C ALA A 465 -27.23 13.73 -5.63
N THR A 466 -28.21 12.86 -5.81
CA THR A 466 -29.07 12.40 -4.72
C THR A 466 -28.80 10.91 -4.49
N ILE A 467 -28.40 10.55 -3.27
CA ILE A 467 -28.22 9.16 -2.84
C ILE A 467 -29.42 8.78 -1.99
N THR A 468 -30.09 7.67 -2.31
CA THR A 468 -31.29 7.21 -1.62
C THR A 468 -31.21 5.75 -1.24
N ALA A 469 -31.75 5.42 -0.06
CA ALA A 469 -31.95 4.05 0.41
C ALA A 469 -33.06 4.02 1.49
N ASP A 470 -33.61 2.85 1.73
CA ASP A 470 -34.43 2.55 2.89
C ASP A 470 -33.51 2.04 4.02
N LEU A 471 -33.62 2.62 5.21
CA LEU A 471 -32.82 2.25 6.38
C LEU A 471 -33.70 1.53 7.39
N VAL A 472 -33.26 0.37 7.87
CA VAL A 472 -33.93 -0.41 8.92
C VAL A 472 -32.90 -0.82 9.97
N VAL A 473 -33.18 -0.59 11.23
CA VAL A 473 -32.34 -0.99 12.34
C VAL A 473 -32.95 -2.12 13.16
N GLU A 474 -32.12 -2.97 13.75
CA GLU A 474 -32.58 -4.11 14.55
C GLU A 474 -32.95 -3.71 15.99
N ASN A 475 -32.39 -2.64 16.50
CA ASN A 475 -32.58 -2.22 17.89
C ASN A 475 -33.16 -0.81 17.96
N THR A 476 -34.09 -0.58 18.87
CA THR A 476 -34.54 0.76 19.25
C THR A 476 -33.49 1.37 20.15
N ASP A 477 -32.73 2.36 19.62
CA ASP A 477 -31.60 2.96 20.32
C ASP A 477 -31.23 4.32 19.70
N MET A 478 -30.29 5.04 20.33
CA MET A 478 -29.63 6.20 19.76
C MET A 478 -28.61 5.77 18.72
N TYR A 479 -28.66 6.37 17.54
CA TYR A 479 -27.71 6.17 16.46
C TYR A 479 -27.00 7.46 16.10
N ALA A 480 -25.72 7.40 15.91
CA ALA A 480 -24.93 8.47 15.35
C ALA A 480 -24.88 8.35 13.82
N PHE A 481 -25.13 9.45 13.11
CA PHE A 481 -24.97 9.57 11.67
C PHE A 481 -23.90 10.58 11.36
N SER A 482 -23.14 10.35 10.27
CA SER A 482 -22.11 11.29 9.88
C SER A 482 -22.01 11.49 8.37
N LEU A 483 -21.44 12.65 8.01
CA LEU A 483 -20.99 12.98 6.66
C LEU A 483 -19.56 13.49 6.66
N THR A 484 -18.76 12.94 5.75
CA THR A 484 -17.45 13.47 5.34
C THR A 484 -17.50 13.67 3.83
N VAL A 485 -17.03 14.81 3.33
CA VAL A 485 -17.19 15.15 1.92
C VAL A 485 -15.95 15.82 1.32
N ALA A 486 -15.64 15.47 0.08
CA ALA A 486 -14.84 16.29 -0.83
C ALA A 486 -15.83 16.92 -1.83
N GLY A 487 -16.46 18.01 -1.39
CA GLY A 487 -17.61 18.65 -2.00
C GLY A 487 -18.52 19.25 -0.93
N THR A 488 -19.85 19.19 -1.11
CA THR A 488 -20.86 19.55 -0.12
C THR A 488 -21.86 18.43 0.02
N ALA A 489 -22.42 18.18 1.22
CA ALA A 489 -23.51 17.24 1.40
C ALA A 489 -24.41 17.57 2.59
N THR A 490 -25.68 17.15 2.47
CA THR A 490 -26.69 17.16 3.53
C THR A 490 -27.38 15.78 3.61
N LEU A 491 -27.61 15.28 4.81
CA LEU A 491 -28.26 13.99 5.06
C LEU A 491 -29.62 14.19 5.72
N TYR A 492 -30.61 13.50 5.21
CA TYR A 492 -32.00 13.51 5.69
C TYR A 492 -32.47 12.09 6.02
N LEU A 493 -33.33 11.99 7.05
CA LEU A 493 -34.13 10.80 7.36
C LEU A 493 -35.61 11.21 7.41
N ASP A 494 -36.44 10.58 6.60
CA ASP A 494 -37.89 10.94 6.47
C ASP A 494 -38.11 12.45 6.22
N ASP A 495 -37.22 13.07 5.41
CA ASP A 495 -37.14 14.52 5.11
C ASP A 495 -36.64 15.44 6.23
N ASP A 496 -36.40 14.95 7.44
CA ASP A 496 -35.74 15.71 8.51
C ASP A 496 -34.25 15.82 8.25
N LEU A 497 -33.72 17.05 8.32
CA LEU A 497 -32.28 17.31 8.16
C LEU A 497 -31.53 16.80 9.39
N ILE A 498 -30.66 15.81 9.19
CA ILE A 498 -29.89 15.18 10.27
C ILE A 498 -28.46 15.74 10.33
N VAL A 499 -27.75 15.75 9.21
CA VAL A 499 -26.36 16.27 9.15
C VAL A 499 -26.21 17.22 7.98
N ASP A 500 -25.65 18.40 8.25
CA ASP A 500 -25.28 19.39 7.24
C ASP A 500 -23.76 19.56 7.22
N ASN A 501 -23.12 19.15 6.13
CA ASN A 501 -21.69 19.36 5.85
C ASN A 501 -21.51 20.12 4.52
N SER A 502 -22.35 21.13 4.30
CA SER A 502 -22.31 22.00 3.12
C SER A 502 -21.72 23.37 3.39
N HIS A 503 -21.64 23.79 4.67
CA HIS A 503 -21.19 25.10 5.11
C HIS A 503 -20.14 24.97 6.22
N ASP A 504 -19.33 26.01 6.43
CA ASP A 504 -18.35 26.12 7.52
C ASP A 504 -17.47 24.86 7.66
N GLN A 505 -17.05 24.32 6.54
CA GLN A 505 -16.28 23.09 6.48
C GLN A 505 -14.87 23.30 7.06
N LYS A 506 -14.39 22.34 7.83
CA LYS A 506 -13.00 22.23 8.24
C LYS A 506 -12.33 21.10 7.46
N ARG A 507 -11.05 21.25 7.17
CA ARG A 507 -10.28 20.24 6.45
C ARG A 507 -10.06 19.02 7.35
N GLY A 508 -10.36 17.84 6.81
CA GLY A 508 -10.10 16.54 7.41
C GLY A 508 -9.02 15.75 6.66
N THR A 509 -8.86 14.48 7.03
CA THR A 509 -7.87 13.56 6.46
C THR A 509 -8.44 12.69 5.34
N SER A 510 -9.76 12.60 5.21
CA SER A 510 -10.43 11.78 4.19
C SER A 510 -10.20 12.31 2.77
N PHE A 511 -10.47 11.45 1.79
CA PHE A 511 -10.33 11.79 0.37
C PHE A 511 -8.93 12.33 0.04
N PHE A 512 -7.89 11.56 0.45
CA PHE A 512 -6.47 11.92 0.27
C PHE A 512 -6.09 13.30 0.83
N GLY A 513 -6.75 13.69 1.95
CA GLY A 513 -6.54 14.98 2.60
C GLY A 513 -7.26 16.16 1.92
N SER A 514 -8.11 15.92 0.92
CA SER A 514 -8.91 16.97 0.24
C SER A 514 -10.31 17.15 0.81
N GLY A 515 -10.77 16.22 1.66
CA GLY A 515 -12.12 16.24 2.25
C GLY A 515 -12.26 17.10 3.49
N SER A 516 -13.52 17.24 3.93
CA SER A 516 -13.87 17.86 5.21
C SER A 516 -13.56 16.92 6.39
N ASP A 517 -13.53 17.47 7.60
CA ASP A 517 -13.70 16.71 8.81
C ASP A 517 -15.11 16.06 8.87
N GLU A 518 -15.25 15.02 9.69
CA GLU A 518 -16.49 14.33 9.89
C GLU A 518 -17.47 15.16 10.72
N ARG A 519 -18.68 15.38 10.21
CA ARG A 519 -19.78 15.98 10.99
C ARG A 519 -20.73 14.90 11.44
N ILE A 520 -21.03 14.89 12.73
CA ILE A 520 -21.83 13.85 13.40
C ILE A 520 -23.08 14.48 14.04
N ASN A 521 -24.20 13.79 13.96
CA ASN A 521 -25.39 14.06 14.74
C ASN A 521 -26.04 12.75 15.22
N HIS A 522 -26.87 12.84 16.25
CA HIS A 522 -27.49 11.68 16.91
C HIS A 522 -29.01 11.69 16.73
N VAL A 523 -29.57 10.52 16.43
CA VAL A 523 -31.00 10.32 16.19
C VAL A 523 -31.48 9.07 16.91
N GLN A 524 -32.64 9.18 17.60
CA GLN A 524 -33.32 8.01 18.15
C GLN A 524 -34.05 7.27 17.03
N LEU A 525 -33.67 6.00 16.79
CA LEU A 525 -34.34 5.13 15.82
C LEU A 525 -35.11 4.03 16.53
N VAL A 526 -36.20 3.56 15.88
CA VAL A 526 -37.07 2.49 16.39
C VAL A 526 -36.82 1.24 15.54
N ALA A 527 -36.64 0.10 16.21
CA ALA A 527 -36.41 -1.19 15.57
C ALA A 527 -37.50 -1.53 14.55
N SER A 528 -37.10 -2.12 13.44
CA SER A 528 -37.99 -2.57 12.35
C SER A 528 -38.83 -1.49 11.63
N ARG A 529 -38.67 -0.21 12.01
CA ARG A 529 -39.23 0.91 11.25
C ARG A 529 -38.36 1.18 10.02
N VAL A 530 -39.02 1.39 8.87
CA VAL A 530 -38.35 1.84 7.65
C VAL A 530 -38.19 3.36 7.67
N TYR A 531 -36.97 3.86 7.54
CA TYR A 531 -36.67 5.28 7.40
C TYR A 531 -36.18 5.55 5.97
N LYS A 532 -36.62 6.66 5.37
CA LYS A 532 -36.16 7.08 4.04
C LYS A 532 -34.91 7.89 4.17
N LEU A 533 -33.74 7.26 3.88
CA LEU A 533 -32.44 7.94 3.85
C LEU A 533 -32.26 8.65 2.52
N ARG A 534 -31.91 9.93 2.58
CA ARG A 534 -31.58 10.75 1.40
C ARG A 534 -30.35 11.62 1.69
N VAL A 535 -29.37 11.59 0.78
CA VAL A 535 -28.22 12.50 0.82
C VAL A 535 -28.20 13.31 -0.45
N GLU A 536 -28.15 14.63 -0.31
CA GLU A 536 -27.91 15.55 -1.42
C GLU A 536 -26.43 15.93 -1.43
N PHE A 537 -25.76 15.70 -2.55
CA PHE A 537 -24.34 15.89 -2.74
C PHE A 537 -24.06 16.92 -3.84
N GLY A 538 -23.08 17.78 -3.65
CA GLY A 538 -22.46 18.63 -4.66
C GLY A 538 -20.97 18.31 -4.81
N SER A 539 -20.49 18.28 -6.05
CA SER A 539 -19.10 17.90 -6.36
C SER A 539 -18.03 18.80 -5.73
N ALA A 540 -16.77 18.41 -5.82
CA ALA A 540 -15.61 19.05 -5.17
C ALA A 540 -15.54 20.57 -5.35
N THR A 541 -15.95 21.09 -6.49
CA THR A 541 -16.01 22.54 -6.79
C THR A 541 -17.00 23.32 -5.93
N THR A 542 -17.97 22.65 -5.29
CA THR A 542 -18.95 23.29 -4.40
C THR A 542 -18.42 23.50 -2.98
N SER A 543 -17.28 22.87 -2.61
CA SER A 543 -16.71 22.92 -1.27
C SER A 543 -16.11 24.29 -0.96
N SER A 544 -16.33 24.78 0.27
CA SER A 544 -15.66 25.97 0.82
C SER A 544 -14.16 25.75 1.07
N LEU A 545 -13.68 24.50 1.08
CA LEU A 545 -12.27 24.13 1.25
C LEU A 545 -11.47 24.21 -0.05
N THR A 546 -12.14 24.31 -1.19
CA THR A 546 -11.48 24.42 -2.49
C THR A 546 -10.88 25.82 -2.65
N LYS A 547 -9.56 25.91 -2.75
CA LYS A 547 -8.85 27.17 -2.98
C LYS A 547 -8.77 27.42 -4.50
N ALA A 548 -8.92 28.69 -4.91
CA ALA A 548 -8.70 29.09 -6.29
C ALA A 548 -7.28 28.68 -6.74
N GLY A 549 -7.19 27.95 -7.85
CA GLY A 549 -5.92 27.44 -8.40
C GLY A 549 -5.37 26.16 -7.75
N ALA A 550 -6.05 25.60 -6.73
CA ALA A 550 -5.69 24.27 -6.21
C ALA A 550 -6.23 23.19 -7.15
N PRO A 551 -5.50 22.08 -7.37
CA PRO A 551 -6.01 20.97 -8.16
C PRO A 551 -7.26 20.39 -7.49
N VAL A 552 -8.32 20.19 -8.28
CA VAL A 552 -9.57 19.55 -7.87
C VAL A 552 -9.57 18.13 -8.41
N PHE A 553 -9.64 17.15 -7.53
CA PHE A 553 -9.63 15.75 -7.92
C PHE A 553 -11.04 15.30 -8.39
N GLY A 554 -11.26 15.28 -9.71
CA GLY A 554 -12.49 14.82 -10.34
C GLY A 554 -13.76 15.46 -9.77
N ALA A 555 -14.81 14.68 -9.57
CA ALA A 555 -16.07 15.14 -8.97
C ALA A 555 -16.06 15.08 -7.42
N GLY A 556 -14.96 14.70 -6.78
CA GLY A 556 -14.84 14.64 -5.33
C GLY A 556 -15.34 13.35 -4.72
N GLY A 557 -16.07 13.43 -3.59
CA GLY A 557 -16.58 12.24 -2.94
C GLY A 557 -17.45 12.52 -1.71
N VAL A 558 -18.19 11.51 -1.27
CA VAL A 558 -19.04 11.56 -0.08
C VAL A 558 -18.95 10.25 0.69
N ARG A 559 -18.78 10.34 1.99
CA ARG A 559 -18.83 9.19 2.91
C ARG A 559 -19.93 9.42 3.93
N ILE A 560 -20.81 8.42 4.05
CA ILE A 560 -21.93 8.41 4.96
C ILE A 560 -21.62 7.35 6.03
N GLY A 561 -21.56 7.77 7.29
CA GLY A 561 -21.32 6.89 8.42
C GLY A 561 -22.55 6.71 9.29
N CYS A 562 -22.66 5.54 9.95
CA CYS A 562 -23.65 5.27 10.97
C CYS A 562 -23.13 4.26 12.00
N ALA A 563 -23.36 4.54 13.28
CA ALA A 563 -23.11 3.59 14.35
C ALA A 563 -24.19 3.70 15.43
N ARG A 564 -24.54 2.55 16.00
CA ARG A 564 -25.34 2.50 17.21
C ARG A 564 -24.53 2.99 18.41
N TYR A 565 -25.11 3.82 19.26
CA TYR A 565 -24.51 4.14 20.54
C TYR A 565 -24.42 2.89 21.42
N SER A 566 -23.25 2.59 21.96
CA SER A 566 -23.06 1.47 22.86
C SER A 566 -22.45 1.91 24.19
N ASP A 567 -22.91 1.34 25.29
CA ASP A 567 -22.28 1.48 26.60
C ASP A 567 -21.08 0.54 26.68
N GLU A 568 -19.92 1.04 26.23
CA GLU A 568 -18.68 0.27 26.21
C GLU A 568 -18.25 -0.25 27.61
N SER A 569 -18.62 0.44 28.70
CA SER A 569 -18.28 -0.02 30.04
C SER A 569 -19.02 -1.30 30.38
N ARG A 570 -20.31 -1.35 30.07
CA ARG A 570 -21.14 -2.55 30.25
C ARG A 570 -20.66 -3.70 29.34
N GLU A 571 -20.32 -3.39 28.09
CA GLU A 571 -19.78 -4.41 27.17
C GLU A 571 -18.42 -4.96 27.63
N LEU A 572 -17.51 -4.12 28.13
CA LEU A 572 -16.25 -4.57 28.71
C LEU A 572 -16.47 -5.49 29.93
N ASP A 573 -17.40 -5.16 30.83
CA ASP A 573 -17.70 -6.01 31.99
C ASP A 573 -18.30 -7.36 31.55
N ARG A 574 -19.18 -7.37 30.56
CA ARG A 574 -19.72 -8.62 29.97
C ARG A 574 -18.59 -9.49 29.39
N VAL A 575 -17.67 -8.89 28.67
CA VAL A 575 -16.55 -9.58 28.04
C VAL A 575 -15.58 -10.16 29.04
N VAL A 576 -15.36 -9.48 30.17
CA VAL A 576 -14.55 -10.01 31.30
C VAL A 576 -15.16 -11.28 31.85
N GLU A 577 -16.47 -11.33 32.04
CA GLU A 577 -17.14 -12.56 32.52
C GLU A 577 -17.07 -13.69 31.48
N LEU A 578 -17.22 -13.40 30.20
CA LEU A 578 -17.00 -14.39 29.14
C LEU A 578 -15.57 -14.93 29.17
N ALA A 579 -14.57 -14.05 29.27
CA ALA A 579 -13.17 -14.45 29.31
C ALA A 579 -12.82 -15.30 30.56
N LYS A 580 -13.45 -14.98 31.69
CA LYS A 580 -13.26 -15.73 32.95
C LYS A 580 -13.83 -17.13 32.86
N ALA A 581 -14.95 -17.33 32.17
CA ALA A 581 -15.58 -18.63 31.98
C ALA A 581 -14.88 -19.50 30.93
N ALA A 582 -14.15 -18.89 29.99
CA ALA A 582 -13.54 -19.56 28.86
C ALA A 582 -12.26 -20.36 29.25
N ASP A 583 -12.01 -21.47 28.57
CA ASP A 583 -10.74 -22.19 28.64
C ASP A 583 -9.62 -21.53 27.81
N GLN A 584 -9.96 -20.89 26.69
CA GLN A 584 -9.04 -20.26 25.74
C GLN A 584 -9.67 -18.96 25.23
N VAL A 585 -8.88 -17.91 25.18
CA VAL A 585 -9.36 -16.59 24.74
C VAL A 585 -8.51 -16.05 23.61
N VAL A 586 -9.16 -15.65 22.52
CA VAL A 586 -8.53 -14.92 21.41
C VAL A 586 -9.01 -13.49 21.48
N VAL A 587 -8.09 -12.55 21.72
CA VAL A 587 -8.37 -11.12 21.75
C VAL A 587 -7.87 -10.48 20.46
N CYS A 588 -8.78 -9.95 19.63
CA CYS A 588 -8.47 -9.34 18.34
C CYS A 588 -8.51 -7.81 18.47
N VAL A 589 -7.35 -7.18 18.34
CA VAL A 589 -7.17 -5.73 18.47
C VAL A 589 -6.40 -5.17 17.27
N GLY A 590 -6.41 -3.85 17.13
CA GLY A 590 -5.62 -3.24 16.08
C GLY A 590 -6.20 -1.92 15.59
N LEU A 591 -5.96 -1.69 14.31
CA LEU A 591 -6.35 -0.49 13.57
C LEU A 591 -7.29 -0.88 12.43
N GLY A 592 -7.92 0.14 11.82
CA GLY A 592 -8.68 0.02 10.58
C GLY A 592 -8.09 0.90 9.48
N PRO A 593 -8.61 0.83 8.24
CA PRO A 593 -8.11 1.62 7.11
C PRO A 593 -8.28 3.14 7.30
N GLU A 594 -9.15 3.59 8.18
CA GLU A 594 -9.30 4.99 8.56
C GLU A 594 -8.18 5.50 9.50
N TRP A 595 -7.43 4.58 10.13
CA TRP A 595 -6.25 4.91 10.95
C TRP A 595 -4.95 4.85 10.16
N GLU A 596 -4.87 3.98 9.16
CA GLU A 596 -3.70 3.79 8.29
C GLU A 596 -4.14 3.92 6.83
N SER A 597 -4.12 5.14 6.32
CA SER A 597 -4.56 5.50 4.97
C SER A 597 -3.57 6.42 4.29
N GLU A 598 -3.49 6.32 2.98
CA GLU A 598 -2.78 7.28 2.14
C GLU A 598 -3.35 8.69 2.32
N GLY A 599 -2.46 9.69 2.36
CA GLY A 599 -2.80 11.11 2.49
C GLY A 599 -2.83 11.62 3.92
N SER A 600 -2.61 10.77 4.93
CA SER A 600 -2.49 11.20 6.33
C SER A 600 -1.59 10.28 7.14
N ASP A 601 -0.74 10.87 7.99
CA ASP A 601 0.02 10.16 8.99
C ASP A 601 -0.80 9.93 10.25
N ARG A 602 -0.60 8.79 10.90
CA ARG A 602 -1.26 8.46 12.16
C ARG A 602 -0.69 9.29 13.31
N SER A 603 -1.58 9.92 14.08
CA SER A 603 -1.22 10.77 15.22
C SER A 603 -0.98 10.01 16.53
N LEU A 604 -1.46 8.76 16.65
CA LEU A 604 -1.38 7.95 17.86
C LEU A 604 -0.49 6.73 17.64
N TYR A 605 0.35 6.42 18.61
CA TYR A 605 1.12 5.18 18.64
C TYR A 605 0.38 4.07 19.39
N GLU A 606 -0.49 4.43 20.32
CA GLU A 606 -1.33 3.53 21.10
C GLU A 606 -2.44 2.91 20.22
N LEU A 607 -2.96 1.79 20.69
CA LEU A 607 -4.21 1.24 20.21
C LEU A 607 -5.36 2.21 20.49
N PRO A 608 -6.19 2.57 19.50
CA PRO A 608 -7.29 3.52 19.71
C PRO A 608 -8.41 2.95 20.59
N GLY A 609 -9.19 3.85 21.18
CA GLY A 609 -10.32 3.50 22.02
C GLY A 609 -9.90 2.79 23.32
N ARG A 610 -10.70 1.84 23.77
CA ARG A 610 -10.48 1.12 25.04
C ARG A 610 -9.77 -0.23 24.88
N GLN A 611 -9.07 -0.47 23.79
CA GLN A 611 -8.42 -1.74 23.50
C GLN A 611 -7.35 -2.12 24.54
N ASN A 612 -6.55 -1.18 25.02
CA ASN A 612 -5.54 -1.44 26.06
C ASN A 612 -6.19 -1.84 27.40
N GLU A 613 -7.33 -1.26 27.73
CA GLU A 613 -8.13 -1.65 28.90
C GLU A 613 -8.72 -3.05 28.71
N LEU A 614 -9.27 -3.35 27.54
CA LEU A 614 -9.76 -4.68 27.20
C LEU A 614 -8.68 -5.74 27.41
N ILE A 615 -7.49 -5.55 26.83
CA ILE A 615 -6.36 -6.49 26.99
C ILE A 615 -6.05 -6.70 28.47
N SER A 616 -5.90 -5.62 29.23
CA SER A 616 -5.52 -5.68 30.66
C SER A 616 -6.57 -6.38 31.51
N LYS A 617 -7.86 -6.10 31.28
CA LYS A 617 -8.97 -6.75 32.01
C LYS A 617 -9.05 -8.25 31.69
N VAL A 618 -8.97 -8.63 30.40
CA VAL A 618 -9.05 -10.04 29.98
C VAL A 618 -7.86 -10.85 30.48
N THR A 619 -6.63 -10.34 30.36
CA THR A 619 -5.42 -11.03 30.85
C THR A 619 -5.34 -11.11 32.37
N GLY A 620 -6.04 -10.20 33.08
CA GLY A 620 -6.20 -10.21 34.53
C GLY A 620 -7.00 -11.43 35.03
N VAL A 621 -8.02 -11.88 34.25
CA VAL A 621 -8.93 -12.94 34.66
C VAL A 621 -8.65 -14.30 34.02
N ASN A 622 -7.97 -14.33 32.86
CA ASN A 622 -7.61 -15.57 32.17
C ASN A 622 -6.12 -15.57 31.79
N LYS A 623 -5.44 -16.69 31.96
CA LYS A 623 -4.01 -16.84 31.62
C LYS A 623 -3.77 -17.57 30.29
N ASN A 624 -4.83 -18.07 29.68
CA ASN A 624 -4.76 -18.76 28.39
C ASN A 624 -5.27 -17.86 27.27
N VAL A 625 -4.58 -16.72 27.10
CA VAL A 625 -4.96 -15.61 26.20
C VAL A 625 -3.92 -15.41 25.13
N VAL A 626 -4.37 -15.37 23.87
CA VAL A 626 -3.59 -14.82 22.76
C VAL A 626 -4.17 -13.49 22.32
N VAL A 627 -3.32 -12.49 22.19
CA VAL A 627 -3.68 -11.20 21.58
C VAL A 627 -3.19 -11.19 20.13
N ILE A 628 -4.12 -10.97 19.21
CA ILE A 628 -3.89 -10.84 17.78
C ILE A 628 -3.95 -9.36 17.45
N ILE A 629 -2.82 -8.82 16.95
CA ILE A 629 -2.70 -7.42 16.56
C ILE A 629 -2.86 -7.33 15.03
N GLN A 630 -3.80 -6.52 14.57
CA GLN A 630 -4.02 -6.22 13.17
C GLN A 630 -3.70 -4.75 12.91
N SER A 631 -2.54 -4.48 12.33
CA SER A 631 -2.05 -3.14 11.99
C SER A 631 -0.99 -3.22 10.89
N GLY A 632 -0.83 -2.19 10.08
CA GLY A 632 0.24 -2.12 9.07
C GLY A 632 1.60 -1.75 9.66
N THR A 633 1.61 -1.11 10.83
CA THR A 633 2.77 -0.57 11.54
C THR A 633 2.73 -0.93 13.03
N PRO A 634 3.81 -0.75 13.80
CA PRO A 634 3.83 -1.00 15.25
C PRO A 634 2.81 -0.16 16.01
N VAL A 635 2.30 -0.74 17.09
CA VAL A 635 1.42 -0.08 18.06
C VAL A 635 1.89 -0.39 19.49
N SER A 636 1.70 0.53 20.43
CA SER A 636 1.95 0.28 21.84
C SER A 636 0.75 -0.38 22.53
N GLY A 637 1.04 -1.17 23.55
CA GLY A 637 0.06 -1.86 24.36
C GLY A 637 0.69 -2.56 25.56
N PRO A 638 -0.10 -3.19 26.43
CA PRO A 638 0.37 -3.84 27.66
C PRO A 638 1.00 -5.23 27.39
N TRP A 639 1.89 -5.34 26.39
CA TRP A 639 2.43 -6.60 25.86
C TRP A 639 3.17 -7.45 26.89
N ASP A 640 3.79 -6.82 27.86
CA ASP A 640 4.52 -7.56 28.94
C ASP A 640 3.56 -8.41 29.80
N GLN A 641 2.28 -8.02 29.91
CA GLN A 641 1.24 -8.73 30.67
C GLN A 641 0.57 -9.86 29.90
N VAL A 642 0.69 -9.89 28.58
CA VAL A 642 0.02 -10.84 27.69
C VAL A 642 0.83 -12.12 27.54
N PRO A 643 0.26 -13.32 27.75
CA PRO A 643 0.99 -14.58 27.60
C PRO A 643 1.41 -14.89 26.15
N ALA A 644 0.54 -14.64 25.16
CA ALA A 644 0.87 -14.81 23.75
C ALA A 644 0.43 -13.63 22.92
N VAL A 645 1.30 -13.18 22.01
CA VAL A 645 1.07 -12.03 21.12
C VAL A 645 1.43 -12.40 19.69
N MET A 646 0.53 -12.12 18.77
CA MET A 646 0.72 -12.31 17.33
C MET A 646 0.48 -11.00 16.58
N GLN A 647 1.39 -10.64 15.67
CA GLN A 647 1.17 -9.60 14.67
C GLN A 647 0.72 -10.23 13.36
N THR A 648 -0.40 -9.76 12.81
CA THR A 648 -1.03 -10.38 11.64
C THR A 648 -1.17 -9.46 10.45
N TRP A 649 -0.80 -8.18 10.62
CA TRP A 649 -0.85 -7.14 9.58
C TRP A 649 -2.26 -6.99 8.99
N TYR A 650 -2.38 -6.43 7.79
CA TYR A 650 -3.56 -6.55 6.94
C TYR A 650 -3.31 -7.71 5.99
N GLY A 651 -3.92 -8.84 6.25
CA GLY A 651 -3.55 -10.14 5.65
C GLY A 651 -4.28 -10.49 4.35
N GLY A 652 -5.00 -9.56 3.73
CA GLY A 652 -5.72 -9.79 2.46
C GLY A 652 -6.96 -10.68 2.61
N ASN A 653 -7.37 -11.31 1.50
CA ASN A 653 -8.62 -12.10 1.44
C ASN A 653 -8.69 -13.27 2.45
N GLU A 654 -7.57 -13.95 2.67
CA GLU A 654 -7.51 -15.19 3.44
C GLU A 654 -6.92 -15.00 4.85
N LEU A 655 -6.94 -13.76 5.34
CA LEU A 655 -6.46 -13.36 6.68
C LEU A 655 -6.90 -14.32 7.79
N GLY A 656 -8.20 -14.55 7.92
CA GLY A 656 -8.75 -15.38 9.01
C GLY A 656 -8.31 -16.83 8.95
N HIS A 657 -8.22 -17.42 7.73
CA HIS A 657 -7.71 -18.77 7.57
C HIS A 657 -6.22 -18.87 7.93
N GLY A 658 -5.39 -17.89 7.49
CA GLY A 658 -3.98 -17.88 7.83
C GLY A 658 -3.72 -17.76 9.32
N ILE A 659 -4.48 -16.93 10.02
CA ILE A 659 -4.41 -16.79 11.48
C ILE A 659 -4.85 -18.09 12.17
N ALA A 660 -5.96 -18.69 11.73
CA ALA A 660 -6.47 -19.92 12.32
C ALA A 660 -5.49 -21.10 12.17
N ASP A 661 -4.78 -21.19 11.04
CA ASP A 661 -3.75 -22.21 10.82
C ASP A 661 -2.63 -22.12 11.86
N ILE A 662 -2.26 -20.90 12.26
CA ILE A 662 -1.25 -20.69 13.31
C ILE A 662 -1.85 -20.91 14.70
N VAL A 663 -3.00 -20.32 15.01
CA VAL A 663 -3.62 -20.44 16.36
C VAL A 663 -3.84 -21.89 16.77
N PHE A 664 -4.27 -22.73 15.83
CA PHE A 664 -4.56 -24.15 16.08
C PHE A 664 -3.42 -25.10 15.66
N GLY A 665 -2.25 -24.56 15.27
CA GLY A 665 -1.05 -25.37 15.03
C GLY A 665 -1.06 -26.24 13.77
N ARG A 666 -1.88 -25.93 12.78
CA ARG A 666 -1.81 -26.58 11.45
C ARG A 666 -0.52 -26.23 10.74
N GLU A 667 -0.08 -24.99 10.91
CA GLU A 667 1.20 -24.50 10.44
C GLU A 667 2.00 -23.91 11.62
N SER A 668 3.31 -24.08 11.57
CA SER A 668 4.20 -23.41 12.52
C SER A 668 4.46 -21.97 12.05
N PRO A 669 4.34 -20.96 12.94
CA PRO A 669 4.62 -19.59 12.56
C PRO A 669 6.06 -19.43 12.08
N SER A 670 6.24 -18.65 11.01
CA SER A 670 7.54 -18.47 10.37
C SER A 670 7.78 -17.03 9.88
N GLY A 671 6.83 -16.14 10.10
CA GLY A 671 6.98 -14.72 9.86
C GLY A 671 8.00 -14.09 10.79
N LYS A 672 8.70 -13.06 10.29
CA LYS A 672 9.66 -12.27 11.08
C LYS A 672 9.38 -10.78 10.89
N LEU A 673 9.60 -9.98 11.92
CA LEU A 673 9.41 -8.53 11.86
C LEU A 673 10.33 -7.91 10.78
N PRO A 674 9.81 -7.19 9.78
CA PRO A 674 10.61 -6.44 8.83
C PRO A 674 11.04 -5.06 9.36
N LEU A 675 10.83 -4.81 10.65
CA LEU A 675 11.08 -3.56 11.34
C LEU A 675 11.43 -3.82 12.81
N SER A 676 11.95 -2.81 13.49
CA SER A 676 12.06 -2.81 14.97
C SER A 676 10.76 -2.29 15.57
N TRP A 677 10.32 -2.83 16.69
CA TRP A 677 9.12 -2.41 17.41
C TRP A 677 9.51 -1.58 18.65
N PRO A 678 9.44 -0.24 18.60
CA PRO A 678 9.78 0.59 19.73
C PRO A 678 8.80 0.37 20.90
N ARG A 679 9.22 0.68 22.12
CA ARG A 679 8.35 0.60 23.31
C ARG A 679 7.40 1.78 23.41
N VAL A 680 7.92 2.96 23.10
CA VAL A 680 7.21 4.24 23.08
C VAL A 680 7.57 5.00 21.81
N ILE A 681 6.73 5.94 21.40
CA ILE A 681 6.93 6.70 20.16
C ILE A 681 8.21 7.54 20.21
N GLU A 682 8.59 8.03 21.38
CA GLU A 682 9.79 8.85 21.62
C GLU A 682 11.09 8.08 21.37
N ASP A 683 11.02 6.75 21.34
CA ASP A 683 12.17 5.92 20.96
C ASP A 683 12.36 5.80 19.44
N ASN A 684 11.42 6.30 18.63
CA ASN A 684 11.57 6.28 17.18
C ASN A 684 12.68 7.26 16.75
N PRO A 685 13.65 6.86 15.92
CA PRO A 685 14.74 7.74 15.50
C PRO A 685 14.28 9.03 14.81
N SER A 686 13.13 9.01 14.14
CA SER A 686 12.56 10.19 13.47
C SER A 686 11.63 11.02 14.37
N PHE A 687 11.44 10.68 15.64
CA PHE A 687 10.46 11.32 16.52
C PHE A 687 10.57 12.85 16.57
N LEU A 688 11.81 13.38 16.63
CA LEU A 688 12.06 14.83 16.68
C LEU A 688 12.03 15.50 15.29
N SER A 689 12.08 14.73 14.21
CA SER A 689 12.17 15.25 12.84
C SER A 689 10.99 14.83 11.95
N HIS A 690 10.08 13.99 12.46
CA HIS A 690 8.84 13.65 11.76
C HIS A 690 7.95 14.89 11.66
N THR A 691 7.26 15.07 10.53
CA THR A 691 6.55 16.27 10.09
C THR A 691 7.48 17.36 9.54
N SER A 692 6.91 18.33 8.85
CA SER A 692 7.65 19.45 8.29
C SER A 692 7.56 20.69 9.18
N GLU A 693 8.62 21.47 9.18
CA GLU A 693 8.62 22.84 9.67
C GLU A 693 8.86 23.79 8.49
N ALA A 694 7.92 24.69 8.22
CA ALA A 694 7.95 25.59 7.05
C ALA A 694 8.13 24.83 5.70
N GLY A 695 7.54 23.65 5.57
CA GLY A 695 7.64 22.82 4.37
C GLY A 695 8.95 22.04 4.22
N ILE A 696 9.79 22.00 5.25
CA ILE A 696 11.08 21.29 5.24
C ILE A 696 11.05 20.20 6.32
N CYS A 697 11.48 19.00 5.94
CA CYS A 697 11.69 17.88 6.86
C CYS A 697 13.14 17.42 6.80
N TYR A 698 13.82 17.38 7.94
CA TYR A 698 15.20 16.92 8.04
C TYR A 698 15.26 15.44 8.44
N TYR A 699 15.87 14.62 7.62
CA TYR A 699 16.12 13.20 7.90
C TYR A 699 17.36 13.05 8.80
N ASN A 700 17.23 13.51 10.05
CA ASN A 700 18.32 13.67 11.00
C ASN A 700 18.90 12.35 11.52
N GLU A 701 18.16 11.25 11.38
CA GLU A 701 18.61 9.90 11.70
C GLU A 701 19.74 9.43 10.77
N ASP A 702 19.90 10.07 9.62
CA ASP A 702 20.95 9.80 8.64
C ASP A 702 20.98 8.30 8.26
N ILE A 703 22.15 7.62 8.31
CA ILE A 703 22.29 6.18 8.06
C ILE A 703 21.77 5.31 9.21
N PHE A 704 21.41 5.90 10.35
CA PHE A 704 20.96 5.17 11.55
C PHE A 704 19.44 4.98 11.58
N VAL A 705 18.89 4.40 10.52
CA VAL A 705 17.47 4.08 10.41
C VAL A 705 17.17 2.70 11.04
N GLY A 706 16.03 2.58 11.73
CA GLY A 706 15.54 1.31 12.28
C GLY A 706 16.52 0.69 13.29
N TYR A 707 16.79 -0.62 13.16
CA TYR A 707 17.63 -1.35 14.12
C TYR A 707 19.06 -0.77 14.27
N ARG A 708 19.60 -0.10 13.24
CA ARG A 708 20.91 0.56 13.31
C ARG A 708 20.97 1.63 14.40
N PHE A 709 19.86 2.38 14.57
CA PHE A 709 19.72 3.38 15.61
C PHE A 709 19.66 2.76 17.00
N TYR A 710 18.78 1.76 17.17
CA TYR A 710 18.60 1.13 18.50
C TYR A 710 19.88 0.46 19.00
N GLU A 711 20.64 -0.14 18.10
CA GLU A 711 21.93 -0.76 18.45
C GLU A 711 22.99 0.25 18.88
N VAL A 712 23.18 1.32 18.09
CA VAL A 712 24.22 2.32 18.41
C VAL A 712 23.87 3.12 19.66
N THR A 713 22.60 3.42 19.87
CA THR A 713 22.13 4.14 21.06
C THR A 713 21.90 3.22 22.27
N LYS A 714 21.96 1.89 22.08
CA LYS A 714 21.66 0.86 23.09
C LYS A 714 20.25 1.01 23.69
N ARG A 715 19.32 1.54 22.91
CA ARG A 715 17.92 1.63 23.33
C ARG A 715 17.25 0.28 23.15
N LYS A 716 16.51 -0.14 24.18
CA LYS A 716 15.73 -1.39 24.14
C LYS A 716 14.45 -1.18 23.34
N VAL A 717 14.19 -2.09 22.44
CA VAL A 717 12.93 -2.20 21.73
C VAL A 717 12.00 -3.23 22.37
N GLN A 718 10.72 -3.21 22.05
CA GLN A 718 9.78 -4.25 22.48
C GLN A 718 10.13 -5.58 21.80
N TRP A 719 10.33 -5.52 20.46
CA TRP A 719 10.83 -6.65 19.67
C TRP A 719 11.80 -6.14 18.60
N PRO A 720 12.93 -6.82 18.43
CA PRO A 720 13.97 -6.38 17.50
C PRO A 720 13.60 -6.69 16.04
N PHE A 721 14.25 -6.03 15.13
CA PHE A 721 14.20 -6.35 13.70
C PHE A 721 14.56 -7.81 13.42
N GLY A 722 13.82 -8.45 12.53
CA GLY A 722 14.01 -9.85 12.19
C GLY A 722 13.43 -10.85 13.18
N PHE A 723 12.85 -10.40 14.31
CA PHE A 723 12.34 -11.27 15.36
C PHE A 723 11.01 -11.93 14.95
N GLY A 724 10.82 -13.16 15.45
CA GLY A 724 9.60 -13.93 15.36
C GLY A 724 9.85 -15.35 15.87
N LEU A 725 8.91 -15.87 16.65
CA LEU A 725 8.98 -17.21 17.25
C LEU A 725 8.40 -18.27 16.29
N SER A 726 8.73 -19.53 16.56
CA SER A 726 8.20 -20.70 15.88
C SER A 726 7.76 -21.74 16.89
N TYR A 727 6.86 -22.63 16.51
CA TYR A 727 6.56 -23.84 17.32
C TYR A 727 7.66 -24.88 17.22
N ALA A 728 8.45 -24.83 16.13
CA ALA A 728 9.65 -25.62 15.98
C ALA A 728 10.85 -24.95 16.65
N SER A 729 11.79 -25.75 17.16
CA SER A 729 13.02 -25.28 17.80
C SER A 729 14.21 -25.42 16.85
N PHE A 730 14.79 -24.32 16.40
CA PHE A 730 15.92 -24.32 15.49
C PHE A 730 17.23 -23.98 16.17
N ILE A 731 18.29 -24.67 15.78
CA ILE A 731 19.69 -24.36 16.17
C ILE A 731 20.46 -24.09 14.90
N LEU A 732 21.11 -22.91 14.85
CA LEU A 732 22.03 -22.55 13.80
C LEU A 732 23.43 -23.08 14.14
N GLY A 733 24.11 -23.67 13.16
CA GLY A 733 25.51 -24.08 13.28
C GLY A 733 26.47 -22.97 12.83
N GLN A 734 27.75 -23.16 13.06
CA GLN A 734 28.79 -22.21 12.71
C GLN A 734 28.76 -21.87 11.19
N PRO A 735 28.67 -20.58 10.81
CA PRO A 735 28.69 -20.20 9.41
C PRO A 735 30.07 -20.40 8.77
N SER A 736 30.08 -20.82 7.52
CA SER A 736 31.27 -20.80 6.68
C SER A 736 31.11 -19.79 5.54
N VAL A 737 32.21 -19.17 5.13
CA VAL A 737 32.27 -18.16 4.07
C VAL A 737 33.30 -18.58 3.04
N GLN A 738 32.87 -18.61 1.79
CA GLN A 738 33.74 -18.81 0.64
C GLN A 738 33.68 -17.56 -0.25
N ILE A 739 34.81 -16.87 -0.44
CA ILE A 739 34.92 -15.78 -1.40
C ILE A 739 35.16 -16.38 -2.79
N ARG A 740 34.43 -15.97 -3.79
CA ARG A 740 34.55 -16.36 -5.20
C ARG A 740 34.85 -15.11 -6.03
N GLY A 741 35.85 -15.20 -6.88
CA GLY A 741 36.31 -14.05 -7.66
C GLY A 741 37.22 -13.13 -6.88
N SER A 742 37.44 -11.91 -7.35
CA SER A 742 38.34 -10.92 -6.77
C SER A 742 37.82 -9.50 -6.95
N GLY A 743 38.22 -8.59 -6.08
CA GLY A 743 37.83 -7.18 -6.13
C GLY A 743 36.33 -6.95 -6.00
N VAL A 744 35.81 -5.90 -6.66
CA VAL A 744 34.38 -5.51 -6.62
C VAL A 744 33.46 -6.52 -7.27
N GLU A 745 33.96 -7.38 -8.14
CA GLU A 745 33.16 -8.43 -8.81
C GLU A 745 33.12 -9.75 -8.02
N ALA A 746 33.76 -9.79 -6.84
CA ALA A 746 33.72 -10.97 -5.99
C ALA A 746 32.32 -11.16 -5.36
N SER A 747 31.96 -12.43 -5.14
CA SER A 747 30.81 -12.81 -4.34
C SER A 747 31.21 -13.63 -3.11
N MET A 748 30.36 -13.59 -2.09
CA MET A 748 30.50 -14.44 -0.90
C MET A 748 29.43 -15.48 -0.90
N LEU A 749 29.79 -16.76 -0.83
CA LEU A 749 28.89 -17.85 -0.55
C LEU A 749 28.92 -18.13 0.96
N VAL A 750 27.83 -17.81 1.64
CA VAL A 750 27.64 -18.08 3.06
C VAL A 750 26.84 -19.37 3.21
N THR A 751 27.38 -20.33 3.97
CA THR A 751 26.69 -21.61 4.25
C THR A 751 26.51 -21.78 5.76
N VAL A 752 25.28 -22.11 6.17
CA VAL A 752 24.88 -22.22 7.60
C VAL A 752 24.13 -23.52 7.81
N PRO A 753 24.62 -24.45 8.64
CA PRO A 753 23.84 -25.60 9.08
C PRO A 753 22.66 -25.14 9.96
N VAL A 754 21.46 -25.68 9.69
CA VAL A 754 20.24 -25.39 10.46
C VAL A 754 19.63 -26.71 10.89
N ARG A 755 19.57 -26.96 12.21
CA ARG A 755 18.96 -28.17 12.79
C ARG A 755 17.62 -27.81 13.42
N ASN A 756 16.60 -28.59 13.11
CA ASN A 756 15.35 -28.58 13.84
C ASN A 756 15.42 -29.62 14.97
N ASN A 757 15.42 -29.16 16.23
CA ASN A 757 15.48 -30.03 17.42
C ASN A 757 14.10 -30.52 17.86
N SER A 758 13.02 -30.03 17.25
CA SER A 758 11.69 -30.54 17.58
C SER A 758 11.52 -31.97 17.07
N VAL A 759 10.93 -32.82 17.86
CA VAL A 759 10.71 -34.23 17.51
C VAL A 759 9.56 -34.42 16.54
N THR A 760 8.51 -33.59 16.63
CA THR A 760 7.27 -33.74 15.87
C THR A 760 6.93 -32.57 14.99
N THR A 761 7.48 -31.38 15.25
CA THR A 761 7.07 -30.15 14.59
C THR A 761 8.09 -29.74 13.53
N SER A 762 7.69 -29.83 12.29
CA SER A 762 8.44 -29.23 11.17
C SER A 762 8.17 -27.74 11.09
N GLY A 763 9.07 -26.97 10.49
CA GLY A 763 8.85 -25.53 10.35
C GLY A 763 9.83 -24.86 9.39
N LYS A 764 9.61 -23.56 9.20
CA LYS A 764 10.50 -22.71 8.40
C LYS A 764 11.24 -21.75 9.33
N GLU A 765 12.55 -21.56 9.07
CA GLU A 765 13.35 -20.55 9.78
C GLU A 765 13.97 -19.58 8.77
N VAL A 766 14.15 -18.32 9.19
CA VAL A 766 14.82 -17.28 8.41
C VAL A 766 16.22 -17.08 8.94
N ILE A 767 17.19 -17.36 8.11
CA ILE A 767 18.61 -17.17 8.40
C ILE A 767 19.03 -15.81 7.88
N GLN A 768 19.47 -14.92 8.78
CA GLN A 768 19.82 -13.53 8.52
C GLN A 768 21.32 -13.36 8.65
N VAL A 769 21.93 -12.71 7.64
CA VAL A 769 23.38 -12.48 7.56
C VAL A 769 23.67 -11.00 7.76
N TYR A 770 24.41 -10.68 8.81
CA TYR A 770 24.81 -9.32 9.17
C TYR A 770 26.30 -9.13 8.98
N MET A 771 26.69 -7.94 8.51
CA MET A 771 28.07 -7.56 8.27
C MET A 771 28.51 -6.43 9.21
N SER A 772 29.71 -6.56 9.76
CA SER A 772 30.38 -5.54 10.58
C SER A 772 31.81 -5.32 10.06
N CYS A 773 32.28 -4.09 10.06
CA CYS A 773 33.71 -3.79 9.85
C CYS A 773 34.44 -3.88 11.20
N VAL A 774 35.51 -4.68 11.28
CA VAL A 774 36.32 -4.87 12.47
C VAL A 774 37.53 -3.91 12.46
N THR A 775 38.14 -3.74 11.30
CA THR A 775 39.22 -2.78 11.13
C THR A 775 38.70 -1.35 11.33
N PRO A 776 39.36 -0.51 12.12
CA PRO A 776 38.98 0.89 12.25
C PRO A 776 38.84 1.57 10.88
N SER A 777 37.73 2.19 10.64
CA SER A 777 37.47 2.96 9.41
C SER A 777 37.36 4.45 9.74
N ALA A 778 37.84 5.30 8.82
CA ALA A 778 37.63 6.75 8.91
C ALA A 778 36.18 7.13 8.69
N VAL A 779 35.41 6.26 8.04
CA VAL A 779 33.98 6.47 7.75
C VAL A 779 33.16 5.83 8.84
N LYS A 780 32.26 6.61 9.48
CA LYS A 780 31.34 6.11 10.50
C LYS A 780 30.43 5.04 9.91
N ARG A 781 30.30 3.90 10.58
CA ARG A 781 29.49 2.76 10.15
C ARG A 781 28.49 2.35 11.23
N PRO A 782 27.33 1.77 10.87
CA PRO A 782 26.50 1.03 11.83
C PRO A 782 27.29 -0.12 12.47
N ILE A 783 26.86 -0.56 13.65
CA ILE A 783 27.49 -1.69 14.36
C ILE A 783 27.46 -2.94 13.48
N LYS A 784 26.32 -3.18 12.83
CA LYS A 784 26.15 -4.23 11.82
C LYS A 784 25.04 -3.87 10.83
N GLU A 785 25.03 -4.51 9.70
CA GLU A 785 24.01 -4.32 8.66
C GLU A 785 23.56 -5.65 8.08
N LEU A 786 22.24 -5.83 7.89
CA LEU A 786 21.72 -6.95 7.15
C LEU A 786 22.17 -6.87 5.68
N LYS A 787 22.83 -7.91 5.19
CA LYS A 787 23.34 -7.97 3.81
C LYS A 787 22.78 -9.14 3.01
N GLY A 788 22.15 -10.11 3.68
CA GLY A 788 21.50 -11.25 3.02
C GLY A 788 20.64 -12.05 3.96
N PHE A 789 19.72 -12.80 3.40
CA PHE A 789 18.88 -13.74 4.16
C PHE A 789 18.37 -14.87 3.26
N THR A 790 17.91 -15.94 3.88
CA THR A 790 17.14 -17.00 3.21
C THR A 790 16.17 -17.63 4.18
N LYS A 791 15.01 -18.08 3.67
CA LYS A 791 14.03 -18.84 4.45
C LYS A 791 14.13 -20.32 4.06
N LEU A 792 14.26 -21.18 5.05
CA LEU A 792 14.50 -22.61 4.86
C LEU A 792 13.47 -23.45 5.61
N PHE A 793 12.84 -24.40 4.93
CA PHE A 793 12.03 -25.43 5.57
C PHE A 793 12.93 -26.55 6.11
N VAL A 794 12.77 -26.87 7.39
CA VAL A 794 13.53 -27.94 8.05
C VAL A 794 12.53 -28.90 8.73
N PRO A 795 12.43 -30.14 8.25
CA PRO A 795 11.60 -31.16 8.88
C PRO A 795 12.01 -31.41 10.34
N ALA A 796 11.08 -31.97 11.12
CA ALA A 796 11.33 -32.36 12.50
C ALA A 796 12.53 -33.31 12.60
N SER A 797 13.42 -33.10 13.57
CA SER A 797 14.63 -33.86 13.85
C SER A 797 15.69 -33.84 12.74
N GLU A 798 15.48 -33.10 11.63
CA GLU A 798 16.44 -33.02 10.53
C GLU A 798 17.39 -31.81 10.64
N MET A 799 18.47 -31.91 9.86
CA MET A 799 19.39 -30.83 9.60
C MET A 799 19.40 -30.52 8.09
N ARG A 800 19.40 -29.22 7.76
CA ARG A 800 19.51 -28.70 6.39
C ARG A 800 20.63 -27.65 6.32
N GLN A 801 21.08 -27.36 5.11
CA GLN A 801 22.03 -26.27 4.89
C GLN A 801 21.32 -25.08 4.24
N ALA A 802 21.43 -23.91 4.84
CA ALA A 802 21.09 -22.65 4.23
C ALA A 802 22.28 -22.12 3.44
N THR A 803 22.05 -21.65 2.23
CA THR A 803 23.07 -21.07 1.37
C THR A 803 22.61 -19.71 0.89
N ILE A 804 23.46 -18.69 1.07
CA ILE A 804 23.19 -17.29 0.73
C ILE A 804 24.38 -16.75 -0.05
N GLU A 805 24.14 -16.31 -1.27
CA GLU A 805 25.16 -15.63 -2.07
C GLU A 805 24.99 -14.12 -2.00
N ILE A 806 26.06 -13.39 -1.70
CA ILE A 806 26.05 -11.94 -1.47
C ILE A 806 27.20 -11.32 -2.28
N PRO A 807 26.97 -10.33 -3.17
CA PRO A 807 28.04 -9.60 -3.82
C PRO A 807 28.92 -8.92 -2.78
N LEU A 808 30.25 -9.13 -2.84
CA LEU A 808 31.19 -8.60 -1.85
C LEU A 808 31.12 -7.06 -1.78
N LYS A 809 31.03 -6.42 -2.94
CA LYS A 809 30.93 -4.94 -3.02
C LYS A 809 29.74 -4.40 -2.22
N THR A 810 28.56 -5.00 -2.30
CA THR A 810 27.38 -4.54 -1.57
C THR A 810 27.42 -4.91 -0.08
N ALA A 811 28.18 -5.95 0.27
CA ALA A 811 28.31 -6.43 1.65
C ALA A 811 29.14 -5.50 2.52
N VAL A 812 30.20 -4.92 1.98
CA VAL A 812 31.23 -4.24 2.78
C VAL A 812 31.41 -2.75 2.45
N SER A 813 30.81 -2.25 1.35
CA SER A 813 31.00 -0.86 0.94
C SER A 813 30.11 0.11 1.72
N VAL A 814 30.58 1.35 1.80
CA VAL A 814 29.88 2.55 2.25
C VAL A 814 30.02 3.64 1.19
N TRP A 815 29.15 4.64 1.23
CA TRP A 815 29.28 5.78 0.32
C TRP A 815 30.31 6.77 0.83
N ASP A 816 31.32 7.05 0.04
CA ASP A 816 32.34 8.09 0.31
C ASP A 816 31.95 9.39 -0.39
N VAL A 817 31.58 10.38 0.41
CA VAL A 817 31.11 11.68 -0.08
C VAL A 817 32.25 12.53 -0.69
N THR A 818 33.51 12.18 -0.40
CA THR A 818 34.69 12.92 -0.93
C THR A 818 35.00 12.53 -2.36
N THR A 819 34.77 11.28 -2.70
CA THR A 819 35.05 10.72 -4.03
C THR A 819 33.80 10.49 -4.85
N ASP A 820 32.60 10.74 -4.27
CA ASP A 820 31.29 10.50 -4.85
C ASP A 820 31.16 9.06 -5.42
N SER A 821 31.53 8.07 -4.61
CA SER A 821 31.61 6.67 -5.02
C SER A 821 31.41 5.72 -3.84
N TRP A 822 31.07 4.48 -4.11
CA TRP A 822 31.09 3.40 -3.12
C TRP A 822 32.55 3.02 -2.80
N LEU A 823 32.88 2.99 -1.51
CA LEU A 823 34.17 2.62 -0.99
C LEU A 823 34.14 1.24 -0.35
N MET A 824 34.79 0.27 -0.95
CA MET A 824 35.09 -1.05 -0.39
C MET A 824 36.49 -0.96 0.27
N GLU A 825 36.54 -0.79 1.60
CA GLU A 825 37.80 -0.67 2.33
C GLU A 825 38.47 -2.03 2.51
N SER A 826 39.81 -2.07 2.38
CA SER A 826 40.61 -3.23 2.80
C SER A 826 40.58 -3.38 4.33
N GLY A 827 40.52 -4.61 4.81
CA GLY A 827 40.47 -4.87 6.24
C GLY A 827 39.77 -6.14 6.63
N THR A 828 39.62 -6.32 7.94
CA THR A 828 38.91 -7.46 8.53
C THR A 828 37.46 -7.12 8.68
N TYR A 829 36.60 -8.00 8.19
CA TYR A 829 35.17 -7.96 8.36
C TYR A 829 34.66 -9.15 9.15
N LYS A 830 33.62 -8.91 9.93
CA LYS A 830 32.93 -9.94 10.70
C LYS A 830 31.55 -10.18 10.06
N LEU A 831 31.35 -11.41 9.63
CA LEU A 831 30.05 -11.92 9.23
C LEU A 831 29.38 -12.58 10.43
N SER A 832 28.16 -12.17 10.73
CA SER A 832 27.36 -12.71 11.84
C SER A 832 26.05 -13.26 11.31
N VAL A 833 25.61 -14.40 11.84
CA VAL A 833 24.38 -15.09 11.44
C VAL A 833 23.47 -15.30 12.62
N GLY A 834 22.20 -15.06 12.44
CA GLY A 834 21.16 -15.25 13.44
C GLY A 834 19.77 -15.32 12.83
N ASN A 835 18.76 -15.34 13.68
CA ASN A 835 17.35 -15.32 13.30
C ASN A 835 16.62 -14.02 13.71
N SER A 836 17.38 -13.05 14.22
CA SER A 836 16.97 -11.65 14.46
C SER A 836 18.22 -10.78 14.63
N SER A 837 18.04 -9.46 14.61
CA SER A 837 19.15 -8.53 14.86
C SER A 837 19.72 -8.61 16.29
N ASP A 838 18.95 -9.07 17.26
CA ASP A 838 19.33 -9.16 18.69
C ASP A 838 19.50 -10.61 19.20
N SER A 839 19.50 -11.59 18.31
CA SER A 839 19.77 -12.98 18.68
C SER A 839 21.27 -13.20 18.99
N ALA A 840 21.56 -14.30 19.69
CA ALA A 840 22.94 -14.75 19.87
C ALA A 840 23.54 -15.08 18.50
N LEU A 841 24.33 -14.17 17.95
CA LEU A 841 24.89 -14.29 16.61
C LEU A 841 26.14 -15.17 16.59
N LEU A 842 26.11 -16.21 15.78
CA LEU A 842 27.29 -16.97 15.41
C LEU A 842 28.07 -16.16 14.36
N SER A 843 29.39 -16.18 14.42
CA SER A 843 30.19 -15.32 13.54
C SER A 843 31.46 -15.96 13.03
N THR A 844 31.91 -15.50 11.90
CA THR A 844 33.23 -15.76 11.30
C THR A 844 33.81 -14.45 10.77
N GLN A 845 35.11 -14.45 10.56
CA GLN A 845 35.81 -13.28 9.99
C GLN A 845 36.43 -13.64 8.65
N PHE A 846 36.59 -12.62 7.81
CA PHE A 846 37.29 -12.71 6.53
C PHE A 846 38.02 -11.41 6.22
N GLN A 847 38.91 -11.46 5.25
CA GLN A 847 39.74 -10.32 4.84
C GLN A 847 39.28 -9.79 3.47
N VAL A 848 39.20 -8.47 3.36
CA VAL A 848 39.16 -7.76 2.08
C VAL A 848 40.56 -7.24 1.84
N PRO A 849 41.26 -7.72 0.81
CA PRO A 849 42.71 -7.46 0.69
C PRO A 849 43.09 -6.07 0.19
N VAL A 850 42.19 -5.42 -0.59
CA VAL A 850 42.50 -4.15 -1.29
C VAL A 850 41.29 -3.20 -1.21
N THR A 851 41.62 -1.94 -0.94
CA THR A 851 40.61 -0.86 -1.02
C THR A 851 40.30 -0.54 -2.47
N GLN A 852 39.03 -0.48 -2.80
CA GLN A 852 38.55 -0.18 -4.16
C GLN A 852 37.32 0.74 -4.10
N HIS A 853 37.22 1.60 -5.12
CA HIS A 853 36.04 2.42 -5.37
C HIS A 853 35.24 1.85 -6.54
N TRP A 854 33.94 2.03 -6.50
CA TRP A 854 33.08 1.62 -7.58
C TRP A 854 31.79 2.51 -7.64
N THR A 855 31.17 2.54 -8.79
CA THR A 855 29.88 3.23 -9.05
C THR A 855 28.97 2.33 -9.88
N GLY A 856 27.72 2.70 -10.06
CA GLY A 856 26.74 1.95 -10.85
C GLY A 856 26.02 0.85 -10.04
N LEU A 857 25.62 -0.24 -10.73
CA LEU A 857 24.80 -1.33 -10.18
C LEU A 857 25.62 -2.50 -9.63
#